data_7c560e7b10b753982d33ce33ab772cc2
#
_entry.id   7c560e7b10b753982d33ce33ab772cc2
#
_cell.length_a   1.000
_cell.length_b   1.000
_cell.length_c   1.000
_cell.angle_alpha   90.00
_cell.angle_beta   90.00
_cell.angle_gamma   90.00
#
_symmetry.space_group_name_H-M   'P 1'
#
loop_
_entity.id
_entity.type
_entity.pdbx_description
1 polymer ?
#
loop_
_entity_poly.entity_id
_entity_poly.type
_entity_poly.pdbx_seq_one_letter_code
_entity_poly.pdbx_strand_id
1 'polypeptide(L)'
;MDYFQNASVLPYQLPDFDAVQEELDNHAIVPAFRTALADHAAELAAIADNPAEPTWENTYQALEESGAMLDRVLAIVFNYAGTMATPQIREIEETVSAELAAHTSDMLLNTKLWDRLRAIPPAPEGSEEEALQKYWAKRFLRGGVELDEEQRETLKQIDAALAHKTTAFGAMLQEQMEKAAVLIEDEDLLAGLSDADKDALRAEAKEAGHEGWLIRIGLPSVQPILESLDHPEARRRVHEASLNRAKGITDLTLLNIVRLRANRAELLGFETHADFVAKEETAGSLAAVEDLLRQVTPAAVDNAHGEYKRALDKKAVSGGADELSAADWPYWAGKLREEELNVDEAELKKYFPYEQVLVDGAFYAAKRLYGIDVTERTDLKGYHPDVRVWELSEDIDGEQVGIGLLLTDPYARSTKRGGAWMSGFVEQANLTAQAPVVVNVMNIAKPAAGGAALLSIDEVRTVFHEFGHALHGLLSDVRYPSLSGTNVPQDFVEFPSQINENWALEPEVLQHYAKHVDTGEGLPDRLVKAVREQSKWGQGFATTEYLAACWLDLAWHTLSSAEAEKITDVEAFEAEALAEAGVDMNGAIAPRYRSSYFNHIFAGGYSADYWSYLWAEVLDADGFQAFVDTGAARGDAESTESAESPENAAADDAAVTIDPDDVRFAGDRFRRMILSRGATIDYEDAFWMFRGQQRVVEPLLRRRGLSGSVH
;
A
#
# COMPACT_ATOMS: atom_id res chain seq x y z
N MET A 1 7.11 -10.66 -32.31
CA MET A 1 7.95 -11.68 -31.63
C MET A 1 9.39 -11.21 -31.41
N ASP A 2 10.00 -10.56 -32.40
CA ASP A 2 11.41 -10.13 -32.28
C ASP A 2 11.62 -8.97 -31.29
N TYR A 3 10.57 -8.21 -30.98
CA TYR A 3 10.65 -7.05 -30.10
C TYR A 3 11.18 -7.39 -28.69
N PHE A 4 10.65 -8.44 -28.06
CA PHE A 4 11.00 -8.82 -26.69
C PHE A 4 12.32 -9.59 -26.56
N GLN A 5 12.93 -10.05 -27.67
CA GLN A 5 14.20 -10.80 -27.63
C GLN A 5 15.37 -9.94 -27.16
N ASN A 6 15.32 -8.62 -27.43
CA ASN A 6 16.37 -7.70 -27.04
C ASN A 6 15.80 -6.58 -26.15
N ALA A 7 16.66 -6.01 -25.31
CA ALA A 7 16.31 -4.79 -24.58
C ALA A 7 16.01 -3.64 -25.57
N SER A 8 15.11 -2.74 -25.18
CA SER A 8 14.81 -1.54 -25.98
C SER A 8 16.07 -0.71 -26.20
N VAL A 9 16.17 -0.10 -27.37
CA VAL A 9 17.27 0.84 -27.71
C VAL A 9 17.01 2.25 -27.23
N LEU A 10 15.83 2.51 -26.67
CA LEU A 10 15.50 3.81 -26.08
C LEU A 10 16.31 4.05 -24.79
N PRO A 11 16.46 5.31 -24.35
CA PRO A 11 17.16 5.63 -23.12
C PRO A 11 16.63 4.80 -21.93
N TYR A 12 17.53 4.32 -21.08
CA TYR A 12 17.24 3.47 -19.91
C TYR A 12 16.48 2.18 -20.25
N GLN A 13 16.52 1.73 -21.50
CA GLN A 13 15.76 0.58 -22.00
C GLN A 13 14.24 0.76 -21.86
N LEU A 14 13.74 2.03 -21.82
CA LEU A 14 12.32 2.34 -21.84
C LEU A 14 11.63 1.52 -22.93
N PRO A 15 10.51 0.82 -22.65
CA PRO A 15 9.78 0.10 -23.68
C PRO A 15 9.36 1.04 -24.83
N ASP A 16 9.52 0.59 -26.07
CA ASP A 16 8.93 1.25 -27.23
C ASP A 16 7.45 0.91 -27.28
N PHE A 17 6.63 1.78 -26.72
CA PHE A 17 5.19 1.56 -26.60
C PHE A 17 4.45 1.54 -27.95
N ASP A 18 5.00 2.16 -28.99
CA ASP A 18 4.46 2.03 -30.35
C ASP A 18 4.70 0.58 -30.87
N ALA A 19 5.89 0.03 -30.66
CA ALA A 19 6.19 -1.36 -31.00
C ALA A 19 5.39 -2.37 -30.14
N VAL A 20 5.21 -2.11 -28.84
CA VAL A 20 4.34 -2.92 -27.97
C VAL A 20 2.91 -2.94 -28.49
N GLN A 21 2.38 -1.80 -28.96
CA GLN A 21 1.04 -1.75 -29.54
C GLN A 21 0.93 -2.58 -30.83
N GLU A 22 1.98 -2.58 -31.68
CA GLU A 22 2.04 -3.45 -32.86
C GLU A 22 1.99 -4.95 -32.49
N GLU A 23 2.71 -5.35 -31.44
CA GLU A 23 2.69 -6.74 -30.95
C GLU A 23 1.33 -7.13 -30.37
N LEU A 24 0.63 -6.19 -29.71
CA LEU A 24 -0.74 -6.39 -29.24
C LEU A 24 -1.72 -6.55 -30.41
N ASP A 25 -1.66 -5.68 -31.41
CA ASP A 25 -2.53 -5.71 -32.59
C ASP A 25 -2.34 -7.00 -33.41
N ASN A 26 -1.12 -7.52 -33.42
CA ASN A 26 -0.77 -8.79 -34.06
C ASN A 26 -1.04 -10.02 -33.20
N HIS A 27 -1.60 -9.90 -31.99
CA HIS A 27 -1.81 -10.99 -31.03
C HIS A 27 -0.52 -11.75 -30.69
N ALA A 28 0.63 -11.08 -30.68
CA ALA A 28 1.95 -11.68 -30.52
C ALA A 28 2.44 -11.77 -29.07
N ILE A 29 1.77 -11.12 -28.10
CA ILE A 29 2.19 -11.09 -26.69
C ILE A 29 2.21 -12.49 -26.06
N VAL A 30 1.13 -13.26 -26.14
CA VAL A 30 1.08 -14.62 -25.57
C VAL A 30 2.08 -15.58 -26.27
N PRO A 31 2.23 -15.59 -27.61
CA PRO A 31 3.32 -16.30 -28.26
C PRO A 31 4.72 -15.88 -27.78
N ALA A 32 5.00 -14.58 -27.61
CA ALA A 32 6.26 -14.09 -27.09
C ALA A 32 6.50 -14.55 -25.64
N PHE A 33 5.49 -14.45 -24.79
CA PHE A 33 5.52 -14.95 -23.42
C PHE A 33 5.86 -16.45 -23.37
N ARG A 34 5.21 -17.30 -24.17
CA ARG A 34 5.48 -18.75 -24.19
C ARG A 34 6.88 -19.06 -24.70
N THR A 35 7.40 -18.27 -25.64
CA THR A 35 8.79 -18.38 -26.06
C THR A 35 9.73 -18.03 -24.91
N ALA A 36 9.49 -16.91 -24.22
CA ALA A 36 10.27 -16.47 -23.08
C ALA A 36 10.24 -17.47 -21.90
N LEU A 37 9.09 -18.11 -21.64
CA LEU A 37 8.97 -19.20 -20.66
C LEU A 37 9.84 -20.42 -21.06
N ALA A 38 9.80 -20.81 -22.33
CA ALA A 38 10.57 -21.94 -22.81
C ALA A 38 12.09 -21.65 -22.76
N ASP A 39 12.51 -20.44 -23.12
CA ASP A 39 13.89 -20.01 -23.05
C ASP A 39 14.38 -19.98 -21.59
N HIS A 40 13.61 -19.39 -20.67
CA HIS A 40 13.95 -19.39 -19.25
C HIS A 40 14.00 -20.81 -18.66
N ALA A 41 13.06 -21.70 -19.02
CA ALA A 41 13.11 -23.10 -18.60
C ALA A 41 14.40 -23.80 -19.11
N ALA A 42 14.84 -23.48 -20.33
CA ALA A 42 16.08 -24.03 -20.87
C ALA A 42 17.33 -23.48 -20.16
N GLU A 43 17.34 -22.19 -19.81
CA GLU A 43 18.40 -21.56 -19.02
C GLU A 43 18.50 -22.19 -17.63
N LEU A 44 17.36 -22.36 -16.91
CA LEU A 44 17.31 -23.03 -15.62
C LEU A 44 17.79 -24.50 -15.71
N ALA A 45 17.41 -25.22 -16.76
CA ALA A 45 17.89 -26.58 -16.99
C ALA A 45 19.40 -26.62 -17.27
N ALA A 46 19.94 -25.65 -18.03
CA ALA A 46 21.35 -25.53 -18.26
C ALA A 46 22.17 -25.27 -16.97
N ILE A 47 21.64 -24.51 -16.06
CA ILE A 47 22.21 -24.32 -14.71
C ILE A 47 22.12 -25.63 -13.92
N ALA A 48 20.94 -26.22 -13.81
CA ALA A 48 20.65 -27.39 -12.99
C ALA A 48 21.46 -28.64 -13.44
N ASP A 49 21.58 -28.83 -14.74
CA ASP A 49 22.27 -29.99 -15.35
C ASP A 49 23.76 -29.72 -15.73
N ASN A 50 24.31 -28.55 -15.30
CA ASN A 50 25.73 -28.21 -15.59
C ASN A 50 26.67 -29.24 -14.95
N PRO A 51 27.51 -29.95 -15.74
CA PRO A 51 28.38 -30.97 -15.20
C PRO A 51 29.62 -30.44 -14.44
N ALA A 52 29.87 -29.12 -14.52
CA ALA A 52 30.95 -28.49 -13.76
C ALA A 52 30.56 -28.34 -12.28
N GLU A 53 31.56 -28.33 -11.39
CA GLU A 53 31.36 -28.02 -9.99
C GLU A 53 30.62 -26.67 -9.85
N PRO A 54 29.69 -26.56 -8.91
CA PRO A 54 28.97 -25.30 -8.64
C PRO A 54 29.96 -24.19 -8.23
N THR A 55 29.89 -23.06 -8.94
CA THR A 55 30.57 -21.81 -8.59
C THR A 55 29.53 -20.69 -8.53
N TRP A 56 29.92 -19.56 -7.95
CA TRP A 56 29.06 -18.40 -7.91
C TRP A 56 28.54 -18.01 -9.30
N GLU A 57 29.48 -17.92 -10.26
CA GLU A 57 29.20 -17.47 -11.63
C GLU A 57 28.30 -18.44 -12.40
N ASN A 58 28.50 -19.76 -12.24
CA ASN A 58 27.74 -20.76 -13.01
C ASN A 58 26.45 -21.22 -12.27
N THR A 59 26.10 -20.58 -11.14
CA THR A 59 24.94 -20.94 -10.34
C THR A 59 24.14 -19.69 -9.96
N TYR A 60 24.52 -18.90 -8.94
CA TYR A 60 23.77 -17.72 -8.51
C TYR A 60 23.76 -16.61 -9.57
N GLN A 61 24.92 -16.24 -10.12
CA GLN A 61 24.97 -15.21 -11.15
C GLN A 61 24.23 -15.64 -12.42
N ALA A 62 24.39 -16.89 -12.86
CA ALA A 62 23.65 -17.41 -14.00
C ALA A 62 22.14 -17.43 -13.78
N LEU A 63 21.68 -17.65 -12.54
CA LEU A 63 20.27 -17.59 -12.18
C LEU A 63 19.74 -16.14 -12.24
N GLU A 64 20.51 -15.17 -11.73
CA GLU A 64 20.15 -13.74 -11.78
C GLU A 64 20.17 -13.15 -13.21
N GLU A 65 20.97 -13.72 -14.11
CA GLU A 65 21.03 -13.31 -15.52
C GLU A 65 19.97 -14.02 -16.39
N SER A 66 19.30 -15.07 -15.86
CA SER A 66 18.31 -15.83 -16.60
C SER A 66 16.95 -15.10 -16.67
N GLY A 67 16.13 -15.43 -17.67
CA GLY A 67 14.77 -14.93 -17.79
C GLY A 67 14.61 -13.51 -18.33
N ALA A 68 15.65 -12.86 -18.80
CA ALA A 68 15.59 -11.45 -19.23
C ALA A 68 14.53 -11.13 -20.30
N MET A 69 14.20 -12.07 -21.20
CA MET A 69 13.08 -11.88 -22.13
C MET A 69 11.72 -12.01 -21.39
N LEU A 70 11.65 -12.93 -20.45
CA LEU A 70 10.42 -13.13 -19.65
C LEU A 70 10.09 -11.88 -18.84
N ASP A 71 11.07 -11.28 -18.17
CA ASP A 71 10.90 -10.06 -17.39
C ASP A 71 10.34 -8.91 -18.25
N ARG A 72 10.88 -8.72 -19.46
CA ARG A 72 10.38 -7.67 -20.37
C ARG A 72 8.93 -7.89 -20.80
N VAL A 73 8.54 -9.13 -21.06
CA VAL A 73 7.13 -9.44 -21.40
C VAL A 73 6.23 -9.24 -20.20
N LEU A 74 6.62 -9.71 -19.02
CA LEU A 74 5.85 -9.61 -17.79
C LEU A 74 5.66 -8.16 -17.36
N ALA A 75 6.70 -7.32 -17.45
CA ALA A 75 6.61 -5.90 -17.16
C ALA A 75 5.55 -5.20 -18.00
N ILE A 76 5.45 -5.52 -19.30
CA ILE A 76 4.39 -4.99 -20.17
C ILE A 76 3.01 -5.55 -19.79
N VAL A 77 2.88 -6.87 -19.65
CA VAL A 77 1.59 -7.51 -19.38
C VAL A 77 0.96 -6.98 -18.10
N PHE A 78 1.71 -6.97 -17.00
CA PHE A 78 1.15 -6.57 -15.70
C PHE A 78 0.94 -5.06 -15.56
N ASN A 79 1.81 -4.23 -16.16
CA ASN A 79 1.53 -2.79 -16.20
C ASN A 79 0.27 -2.50 -17.03
N TYR A 80 0.09 -3.14 -18.19
CA TYR A 80 -1.09 -2.94 -19.04
C TYR A 80 -2.36 -3.52 -18.40
N ALA A 81 -2.27 -4.63 -17.68
CA ALA A 81 -3.39 -5.20 -16.92
C ALA A 81 -3.95 -4.22 -15.87
N GLY A 82 -3.06 -3.45 -15.22
CA GLY A 82 -3.46 -2.40 -14.28
C GLY A 82 -3.94 -1.11 -14.93
N THR A 83 -3.37 -0.73 -16.07
CA THR A 83 -3.53 0.63 -16.63
C THR A 83 -4.33 0.69 -17.92
N MET A 84 -4.33 -0.38 -18.72
CA MET A 84 -4.90 -0.45 -20.08
C MET A 84 -5.79 -1.70 -20.26
N ALA A 85 -6.53 -2.12 -19.24
CA ALA A 85 -7.29 -3.37 -19.14
C ALA A 85 -8.45 -3.47 -20.14
N THR A 86 -8.15 -3.58 -21.43
CA THR A 86 -9.11 -3.97 -22.47
C THR A 86 -9.50 -5.45 -22.32
N PRO A 87 -10.60 -5.94 -22.95
CA PRO A 87 -10.92 -7.37 -22.96
C PRO A 87 -9.76 -8.25 -23.41
N GLN A 88 -8.98 -7.83 -24.42
CA GLN A 88 -7.80 -8.54 -24.92
C GLN A 88 -6.70 -8.61 -23.85
N ILE A 89 -6.41 -7.51 -23.17
CA ILE A 89 -5.38 -7.48 -22.12
C ILE A 89 -5.76 -8.38 -20.94
N ARG A 90 -7.03 -8.41 -20.55
CA ARG A 90 -7.52 -9.31 -19.48
C ARG A 90 -7.36 -10.80 -19.84
N GLU A 91 -7.64 -11.17 -21.09
CA GLU A 91 -7.44 -12.54 -21.59
C GLU A 91 -5.94 -12.90 -21.59
N ILE A 92 -5.07 -11.95 -21.97
CA ILE A 92 -3.61 -12.12 -21.90
C ILE A 92 -3.17 -12.31 -20.45
N GLU A 93 -3.61 -11.45 -19.53
CA GLU A 93 -3.28 -11.51 -18.11
C GLU A 93 -3.67 -12.85 -17.48
N GLU A 94 -4.90 -13.33 -17.74
CA GLU A 94 -5.39 -14.63 -17.26
C GLU A 94 -4.48 -15.78 -17.73
N THR A 95 -4.15 -15.79 -19.03
CA THR A 95 -3.28 -16.81 -19.62
C THR A 95 -1.87 -16.77 -19.04
N VAL A 96 -1.28 -15.57 -18.99
CA VAL A 96 0.10 -15.35 -18.50
C VAL A 96 0.20 -15.71 -17.03
N SER A 97 -0.74 -15.26 -16.20
CA SER A 97 -0.70 -15.53 -14.75
C SER A 97 -0.77 -17.03 -14.44
N ALA A 98 -1.62 -17.77 -15.13
CA ALA A 98 -1.75 -19.22 -14.91
C ALA A 98 -0.49 -20.00 -15.33
N GLU A 99 0.06 -19.70 -16.53
CA GLU A 99 1.24 -20.39 -17.04
C GLU A 99 2.51 -19.98 -16.27
N LEU A 100 2.64 -18.72 -15.84
CA LEU A 100 3.75 -18.23 -15.00
C LEU A 100 3.74 -18.90 -13.62
N ALA A 101 2.59 -19.03 -12.97
CA ALA A 101 2.48 -19.68 -11.66
C ALA A 101 2.96 -21.15 -11.73
N ALA A 102 2.58 -21.87 -12.78
CA ALA A 102 3.04 -23.23 -12.99
C ALA A 102 4.57 -23.29 -13.20
N HIS A 103 5.14 -22.40 -14.03
CA HIS A 103 6.57 -22.31 -14.29
C HIS A 103 7.37 -21.99 -13.01
N THR A 104 6.88 -21.03 -12.21
CA THR A 104 7.50 -20.66 -10.93
C THR A 104 7.50 -21.84 -9.96
N SER A 105 6.38 -22.57 -9.87
CA SER A 105 6.29 -23.77 -9.03
C SER A 105 7.30 -24.86 -9.49
N ASP A 106 7.41 -25.11 -10.79
CA ASP A 106 8.35 -26.07 -11.32
C ASP A 106 9.81 -25.66 -11.05
N MET A 107 10.14 -24.36 -11.13
CA MET A 107 11.46 -23.84 -10.77
C MET A 107 11.78 -24.08 -9.28
N LEU A 108 10.86 -23.67 -8.38
CA LEU A 108 11.06 -23.74 -6.93
C LEU A 108 11.05 -25.19 -6.40
N LEU A 109 10.51 -26.15 -7.14
CA LEU A 109 10.54 -27.59 -6.81
C LEU A 109 11.69 -28.32 -7.50
N ASN A 110 12.57 -27.63 -8.25
CA ASN A 110 13.69 -28.23 -8.94
C ASN A 110 14.83 -28.58 -7.97
N THR A 111 14.88 -29.83 -7.55
CA THR A 111 15.88 -30.33 -6.58
C THR A 111 17.31 -30.25 -7.09
N LYS A 112 17.56 -30.40 -8.42
CA LYS A 112 18.90 -30.28 -8.98
C LYS A 112 19.41 -28.85 -8.91
N LEU A 113 18.55 -27.87 -9.19
CA LEU A 113 18.89 -26.45 -9.06
C LEU A 113 19.17 -26.11 -7.61
N TRP A 114 18.30 -26.58 -6.68
CA TRP A 114 18.52 -26.44 -5.25
C TRP A 114 19.81 -27.06 -4.75
N ASP A 115 20.15 -28.28 -5.22
CA ASP A 115 21.40 -28.95 -4.86
C ASP A 115 22.63 -28.14 -5.29
N ARG A 116 22.58 -27.43 -6.41
CA ARG A 116 23.66 -26.55 -6.85
C ARG A 116 23.76 -25.29 -6.01
N LEU A 117 22.62 -24.64 -5.70
CA LEU A 117 22.59 -23.44 -4.87
C LEU A 117 23.19 -23.71 -3.49
N ARG A 118 22.73 -24.77 -2.80
CA ARG A 118 23.20 -25.11 -1.45
C ARG A 118 24.63 -25.67 -1.42
N ALA A 119 25.20 -26.08 -2.54
CA ALA A 119 26.59 -26.54 -2.62
C ALA A 119 27.59 -25.35 -2.61
N ILE A 120 27.16 -24.14 -2.90
CA ILE A 120 27.99 -22.94 -2.79
C ILE A 120 28.25 -22.63 -1.32
N PRO A 121 29.50 -22.45 -0.89
CA PRO A 121 29.82 -22.06 0.49
C PRO A 121 29.13 -20.75 0.90
N PRO A 122 28.85 -20.56 2.20
CA PRO A 122 28.31 -19.31 2.70
C PRO A 122 29.17 -18.12 2.27
N ALA A 123 28.51 -17.08 1.76
CA ALA A 123 29.15 -15.82 1.40
C ALA A 123 29.57 -15.05 2.65
N PRO A 124 30.45 -14.04 2.52
CA PRO A 124 30.85 -13.19 3.65
C PRO A 124 29.64 -12.52 4.32
N GLU A 125 29.63 -12.51 5.65
CA GLU A 125 28.57 -11.88 6.44
C GLU A 125 28.40 -10.39 6.05
N GLY A 126 27.16 -9.97 5.83
CA GLY A 126 26.78 -8.61 5.44
C GLY A 126 27.04 -8.27 3.97
N SER A 127 27.44 -9.25 3.13
CA SER A 127 27.59 -9.05 1.69
C SER A 127 26.27 -9.19 0.94
N GLU A 128 26.17 -8.60 -0.25
CA GLU A 128 25.00 -8.82 -1.14
C GLU A 128 24.87 -10.27 -1.58
N GLU A 129 25.99 -10.97 -1.70
CA GLU A 129 26.02 -12.41 -2.00
C GLU A 129 25.36 -13.22 -0.88
N GLU A 130 25.57 -12.87 0.40
CA GLU A 130 24.89 -13.52 1.52
C GLU A 130 23.37 -13.23 1.49
N ALA A 131 23.00 -11.99 1.22
CA ALA A 131 21.59 -11.62 1.07
C ALA A 131 20.92 -12.41 -0.06
N LEU A 132 21.60 -12.55 -1.21
CA LEU A 132 21.09 -13.32 -2.33
C LEU A 132 20.97 -14.82 -2.00
N GLN A 133 21.93 -15.38 -1.26
CA GLN A 133 21.82 -16.77 -0.78
C GLN A 133 20.60 -16.96 0.12
N LYS A 134 20.37 -16.04 1.05
CA LYS A 134 19.19 -16.06 1.95
C LYS A 134 17.90 -15.93 1.16
N TYR A 135 17.85 -14.99 0.19
CA TYR A 135 16.68 -14.76 -0.67
C TYR A 135 16.26 -16.03 -1.41
N TRP A 136 17.19 -16.65 -2.15
CA TRP A 136 16.88 -17.86 -2.91
C TRP A 136 16.61 -19.07 -2.01
N ALA A 137 17.42 -19.27 -0.96
CA ALA A 137 17.19 -20.36 -0.01
C ALA A 137 15.78 -20.30 0.58
N LYS A 138 15.36 -19.11 1.02
CA LYS A 138 14.02 -18.84 1.54
C LYS A 138 12.95 -19.24 0.53
N ARG A 139 13.03 -18.80 -0.71
CA ARG A 139 12.06 -19.10 -1.77
C ARG A 139 11.95 -20.59 -2.08
N PHE A 140 13.09 -21.30 -2.23
CA PHE A 140 13.09 -22.75 -2.49
C PHE A 140 12.52 -23.54 -1.33
N LEU A 141 12.92 -23.24 -0.10
CA LEU A 141 12.43 -23.93 1.09
C LEU A 141 10.91 -23.76 1.27
N ARG A 142 10.41 -22.55 1.10
CA ARG A 142 8.98 -22.25 1.16
C ARG A 142 8.19 -22.82 -0.01
N GLY A 143 8.82 -22.97 -1.16
CA GLY A 143 8.27 -23.72 -2.30
C GLY A 143 8.17 -25.23 -2.05
N GLY A 144 8.79 -25.74 -0.96
CA GLY A 144 8.69 -27.15 -0.57
C GLY A 144 9.74 -28.05 -1.24
N VAL A 145 10.88 -27.52 -1.68
CA VAL A 145 11.91 -28.30 -2.38
C VAL A 145 12.49 -29.45 -1.56
N GLU A 146 12.51 -29.33 -0.21
CA GLU A 146 13.01 -30.37 0.69
C GLU A 146 11.96 -31.39 1.13
N LEU A 147 10.69 -31.18 0.75
CA LEU A 147 9.62 -32.15 0.98
C LEU A 147 9.88 -33.43 0.16
N ASP A 148 9.40 -34.58 0.65
CA ASP A 148 9.37 -35.80 -0.12
C ASP A 148 8.35 -35.75 -1.27
N GLU A 149 8.33 -36.75 -2.14
CA GLU A 149 7.50 -36.75 -3.34
C GLU A 149 6.00 -36.75 -3.03
N GLU A 150 5.54 -37.45 -1.97
CA GLU A 150 4.15 -37.47 -1.54
C GLU A 150 3.74 -36.12 -0.93
N GLN A 151 4.61 -35.54 -0.13
CA GLN A 151 4.40 -34.21 0.46
C GLN A 151 4.36 -33.10 -0.59
N ARG A 152 5.24 -33.14 -1.61
CA ARG A 152 5.22 -32.18 -2.74
C ARG A 152 3.93 -32.27 -3.56
N GLU A 153 3.47 -33.50 -3.80
CA GLU A 153 2.17 -33.67 -4.50
C GLU A 153 1.00 -33.13 -3.65
N THR A 154 1.04 -33.35 -2.36
CA THR A 154 0.05 -32.78 -1.42
C THR A 154 0.10 -31.25 -1.42
N LEU A 155 1.30 -30.64 -1.39
CA LEU A 155 1.48 -29.18 -1.48
C LEU A 155 0.89 -28.62 -2.77
N LYS A 156 1.18 -29.25 -3.92
CA LYS A 156 0.61 -28.84 -5.21
C LYS A 156 -0.93 -28.86 -5.20
N GLN A 157 -1.54 -29.88 -4.60
CA GLN A 157 -2.99 -29.98 -4.49
C GLN A 157 -3.57 -28.88 -3.57
N ILE A 158 -2.90 -28.59 -2.45
CA ILE A 158 -3.29 -27.50 -1.55
C ILE A 158 -3.18 -26.14 -2.26
N ASP A 159 -2.07 -25.86 -2.94
CA ASP A 159 -1.86 -24.59 -3.64
C ASP A 159 -2.86 -24.39 -4.78
N ALA A 160 -3.15 -25.43 -5.56
CA ALA A 160 -4.18 -25.39 -6.59
C ALA A 160 -5.59 -25.16 -5.99
N ALA A 161 -5.89 -25.79 -4.86
CA ALA A 161 -7.16 -25.59 -4.17
C ALA A 161 -7.26 -24.17 -3.57
N LEU A 162 -6.17 -23.63 -3.00
CA LEU A 162 -6.10 -22.25 -2.51
C LEU A 162 -6.34 -21.25 -3.63
N ALA A 163 -5.62 -21.37 -4.75
CA ALA A 163 -5.79 -20.50 -5.92
C ALA A 163 -7.24 -20.48 -6.39
N HIS A 164 -7.88 -21.65 -6.49
CA HIS A 164 -9.29 -21.75 -6.87
C HIS A 164 -10.23 -21.10 -5.85
N LYS A 165 -9.98 -21.32 -4.54
CA LYS A 165 -10.87 -20.81 -3.49
C LYS A 165 -10.71 -19.31 -3.28
N THR A 166 -9.50 -18.75 -3.36
CA THR A 166 -9.25 -17.31 -3.24
C THR A 166 -9.89 -16.56 -4.43
N THR A 167 -9.73 -17.08 -5.65
CA THR A 167 -10.42 -16.52 -6.84
C THR A 167 -11.95 -16.59 -6.69
N ALA A 168 -12.48 -17.72 -6.21
CA ALA A 168 -13.91 -17.87 -5.98
C ALA A 168 -14.43 -16.91 -4.91
N PHE A 169 -13.68 -16.68 -3.82
CA PHE A 169 -14.02 -15.70 -2.78
C PHE A 169 -14.12 -14.29 -3.37
N GLY A 170 -13.10 -13.86 -4.11
CA GLY A 170 -13.09 -12.55 -4.76
C GLY A 170 -14.27 -12.35 -5.72
N ALA A 171 -14.57 -13.36 -6.56
CA ALA A 171 -15.69 -13.31 -7.49
C ALA A 171 -17.05 -13.26 -6.78
N MET A 172 -17.25 -14.10 -5.73
CA MET A 172 -18.47 -14.05 -4.91
C MET A 172 -18.63 -12.69 -4.24
N LEU A 173 -17.56 -12.14 -3.68
CA LEU A 173 -17.59 -10.84 -3.04
C LEU A 173 -17.94 -9.75 -4.04
N GLN A 174 -17.32 -9.71 -5.20
CA GLN A 174 -17.62 -8.73 -6.24
C GLN A 174 -19.09 -8.77 -6.64
N GLU A 175 -19.65 -9.97 -6.88
CA GLU A 175 -21.07 -10.13 -7.20
C GLU A 175 -21.99 -9.61 -6.09
N GLN A 176 -21.62 -9.84 -4.81
CA GLN A 176 -22.38 -9.34 -3.68
C GLN A 176 -22.24 -7.82 -3.51
N MET A 177 -21.05 -7.25 -3.77
CA MET A 177 -20.84 -5.80 -3.75
C MET A 177 -21.66 -5.06 -4.80
N GLU A 178 -21.79 -5.63 -6.01
CA GLU A 178 -22.64 -5.07 -7.06
C GLU A 178 -24.13 -5.06 -6.65
N LYS A 179 -24.55 -6.05 -5.85
CA LYS A 179 -25.94 -6.18 -5.33
C LYS A 179 -26.14 -5.39 -4.03
N ALA A 180 -25.06 -5.08 -3.30
CA ALA A 180 -25.15 -4.41 -2.03
C ALA A 180 -25.56 -2.95 -2.23
N ALA A 181 -26.85 -2.67 -2.03
CA ALA A 181 -27.42 -1.35 -2.15
C ALA A 181 -28.64 -1.19 -1.24
N VAL A 182 -28.93 0.05 -0.85
CA VAL A 182 -30.14 0.42 -0.11
C VAL A 182 -31.02 1.29 -0.99
N LEU A 183 -32.18 0.79 -1.37
CA LEU A 183 -33.18 1.60 -2.07
C LEU A 183 -33.97 2.42 -1.06
N ILE A 184 -34.00 3.72 -1.24
CA ILE A 184 -34.81 4.69 -0.48
C ILE A 184 -35.94 5.15 -1.40
N GLU A 185 -37.20 5.00 -0.97
CA GLU A 185 -38.38 5.39 -1.73
C GLU A 185 -39.00 6.70 -1.19
N ASP A 186 -38.66 7.08 0.05
CA ASP A 186 -39.14 8.29 0.72
C ASP A 186 -38.02 9.33 0.79
N GLU A 187 -38.21 10.46 0.12
CA GLU A 187 -37.24 11.55 0.07
C GLU A 187 -36.90 12.14 1.46
N ASP A 188 -37.84 12.10 2.38
CA ASP A 188 -37.63 12.63 3.74
C ASP A 188 -36.50 11.88 4.48
N LEU A 189 -36.30 10.62 4.15
CA LEU A 189 -35.19 9.82 4.68
C LEU A 189 -33.79 10.27 4.20
N LEU A 190 -33.71 11.07 3.14
CA LEU A 190 -32.47 11.61 2.57
C LEU A 190 -32.19 13.04 3.07
N ALA A 191 -32.91 13.51 4.10
CA ALA A 191 -32.58 14.79 4.74
C ALA A 191 -31.10 14.80 5.16
N GLY A 192 -30.43 15.94 4.94
CA GLY A 192 -28.99 16.11 5.16
C GLY A 192 -28.11 15.96 3.93
N LEU A 193 -28.58 15.24 2.90
CA LEU A 193 -27.85 15.16 1.61
C LEU A 193 -28.13 16.41 0.75
N SER A 194 -27.11 16.83 -0.01
CA SER A 194 -27.26 17.90 -1.00
C SER A 194 -28.17 17.48 -2.15
N ASP A 195 -28.74 18.47 -2.88
CA ASP A 195 -29.55 18.20 -4.07
C ASP A 195 -28.76 17.45 -5.15
N ALA A 196 -27.45 17.76 -5.28
CA ALA A 196 -26.54 17.07 -6.21
C ALA A 196 -26.37 15.60 -5.85
N ASP A 197 -26.19 15.27 -4.55
CA ASP A 197 -26.08 13.89 -4.08
C ASP A 197 -27.39 13.13 -4.32
N LYS A 198 -28.53 13.75 -4.00
CA LYS A 198 -29.85 13.15 -4.26
C LYS A 198 -30.08 12.89 -5.75
N ASP A 199 -29.66 13.79 -6.63
CA ASP A 199 -29.77 13.61 -8.08
C ASP A 199 -28.86 12.47 -8.56
N ALA A 200 -27.65 12.33 -8.01
CA ALA A 200 -26.76 11.21 -8.30
C ALA A 200 -27.35 9.87 -7.86
N LEU A 201 -27.90 9.78 -6.64
CA LEU A 201 -28.58 8.57 -6.14
C LEU A 201 -29.82 8.20 -6.93
N ARG A 202 -30.55 9.20 -7.44
CA ARG A 202 -31.71 8.99 -8.32
C ARG A 202 -31.29 8.47 -9.69
N ALA A 203 -30.16 8.95 -10.23
CA ALA A 203 -29.60 8.44 -11.48
C ALA A 203 -29.17 6.99 -11.34
N GLU A 204 -28.52 6.62 -10.25
CA GLU A 204 -28.14 5.24 -9.89
C GLU A 204 -29.37 4.32 -9.80
N ALA A 205 -30.44 4.77 -9.12
CA ALA A 205 -31.67 4.00 -9.02
C ALA A 205 -32.27 3.74 -10.41
N LYS A 206 -32.33 4.76 -11.25
CA LYS A 206 -32.85 4.65 -12.61
C LYS A 206 -32.02 3.71 -13.49
N GLU A 207 -30.70 3.77 -13.40
CA GLU A 207 -29.81 2.85 -14.14
C GLU A 207 -30.02 1.40 -13.71
N ALA A 208 -30.24 1.18 -12.40
CA ALA A 208 -30.57 -0.13 -11.83
C ALA A 208 -32.04 -0.56 -12.09
N GLY A 209 -32.87 0.25 -12.76
CA GLY A 209 -34.26 -0.07 -13.07
C GLY A 209 -35.24 0.13 -11.91
N HIS A 210 -34.88 0.94 -10.93
CA HIS A 210 -35.71 1.28 -9.76
C HIS A 210 -36.23 2.71 -9.81
N GLU A 211 -37.36 2.97 -9.12
CA GLU A 211 -37.79 4.31 -8.75
C GLU A 211 -37.25 4.66 -7.36
N GLY A 212 -36.99 5.94 -7.10
CA GLY A 212 -36.42 6.40 -5.82
C GLY A 212 -34.92 6.71 -5.91
N TRP A 213 -34.20 6.41 -4.84
CA TRP A 213 -32.77 6.71 -4.67
C TRP A 213 -32.01 5.46 -4.25
N LEU A 214 -30.95 5.10 -4.95
CA LEU A 214 -30.16 3.90 -4.67
C LEU A 214 -28.80 4.30 -4.07
N ILE A 215 -28.59 3.92 -2.81
CA ILE A 215 -27.32 4.06 -2.12
C ILE A 215 -26.52 2.75 -2.32
N ARG A 216 -25.47 2.80 -3.13
CA ARG A 216 -24.56 1.66 -3.27
C ARG A 216 -23.65 1.55 -2.07
N ILE A 217 -23.43 0.33 -1.61
CA ILE A 217 -22.64 0.05 -0.41
C ILE A 217 -21.21 -0.30 -0.84
N GLY A 218 -20.29 0.63 -0.62
CA GLY A 218 -18.85 0.45 -0.85
C GLY A 218 -18.06 1.09 0.28
N LEU A 219 -16.80 0.67 0.50
CA LEU A 219 -16.01 1.19 1.62
C LEU A 219 -15.84 2.71 1.59
N PRO A 220 -15.48 3.36 0.48
CA PRO A 220 -15.32 4.81 0.53
C PRO A 220 -16.66 5.57 0.62
N SER A 221 -17.79 4.96 0.25
CA SER A 221 -19.06 5.66 0.13
C SER A 221 -19.93 5.62 1.41
N VAL A 222 -19.76 4.63 2.27
CA VAL A 222 -20.63 4.40 3.43
C VAL A 222 -20.44 5.46 4.52
N GLN A 223 -19.19 5.76 4.89
CA GLN A 223 -18.89 6.73 5.95
C GLN A 223 -19.40 8.14 5.63
N PRO A 224 -19.11 8.75 4.47
CA PRO A 224 -19.64 10.07 4.12
C PRO A 224 -21.17 10.14 4.12
N ILE A 225 -21.84 9.06 3.67
CA ILE A 225 -23.30 9.01 3.68
C ILE A 225 -23.86 8.93 5.11
N LEU A 226 -23.26 8.10 5.98
CA LEU A 226 -23.66 8.01 7.38
C LEU A 226 -23.45 9.33 8.12
N GLU A 227 -22.39 10.07 7.82
CA GLU A 227 -22.13 11.40 8.39
C GLU A 227 -23.17 12.44 7.96
N SER A 228 -23.70 12.33 6.73
CA SER A 228 -24.55 13.33 6.10
C SER A 228 -26.05 13.11 6.35
N LEU A 229 -26.52 11.86 6.47
CA LEU A 229 -27.93 11.54 6.61
C LEU A 229 -28.48 11.99 7.97
N ASP A 230 -29.42 12.96 8.00
CA ASP A 230 -30.06 13.43 9.24
C ASP A 230 -31.01 12.39 9.84
N HIS A 231 -31.59 11.49 9.01
CA HIS A 231 -32.64 10.57 9.47
C HIS A 231 -32.05 9.28 10.07
N PRO A 232 -32.28 8.94 11.36
CA PRO A 232 -31.67 7.77 12.02
C PRO A 232 -32.02 6.42 11.37
N GLU A 233 -33.25 6.29 10.86
CA GLU A 233 -33.66 5.05 10.15
C GLU A 233 -32.88 4.83 8.86
N ALA A 234 -32.60 5.89 8.12
CA ALA A 234 -31.77 5.78 6.91
C ALA A 234 -30.33 5.35 7.27
N ARG A 235 -29.71 5.97 8.28
CA ARG A 235 -28.40 5.55 8.78
C ARG A 235 -28.39 4.09 9.22
N ARG A 236 -29.37 3.65 9.99
CA ARG A 236 -29.48 2.25 10.42
C ARG A 236 -29.56 1.31 9.23
N ARG A 237 -30.38 1.58 8.22
CA ARG A 237 -30.52 0.76 7.01
C ARG A 237 -29.20 0.67 6.22
N VAL A 238 -28.52 1.78 6.03
CA VAL A 238 -27.23 1.84 5.33
C VAL A 238 -26.15 1.08 6.11
N HIS A 239 -26.06 1.29 7.41
CA HIS A 239 -25.09 0.63 8.28
C HIS A 239 -25.31 -0.88 8.32
N GLU A 240 -26.56 -1.35 8.51
CA GLU A 240 -26.91 -2.77 8.50
C GLU A 240 -26.57 -3.43 7.15
N ALA A 241 -26.89 -2.75 6.04
CA ALA A 241 -26.54 -3.26 4.70
C ALA A 241 -25.02 -3.37 4.53
N SER A 242 -24.27 -2.40 5.06
CA SER A 242 -22.81 -2.42 5.03
C SER A 242 -22.24 -3.60 5.82
N LEU A 243 -22.70 -3.81 7.05
CA LEU A 243 -22.18 -4.90 7.91
C LEU A 243 -22.57 -6.30 7.40
N ASN A 244 -23.65 -6.43 6.64
CA ASN A 244 -24.14 -7.71 6.13
C ASN A 244 -23.71 -8.03 4.70
N ARG A 245 -22.72 -7.32 4.16
CA ARG A 245 -22.15 -7.63 2.83
C ARG A 245 -21.65 -9.05 2.77
N ALA A 246 -22.05 -9.79 1.76
CA ALA A 246 -21.67 -11.18 1.50
C ALA A 246 -21.88 -12.18 2.66
N LYS A 247 -22.55 -11.77 3.76
CA LYS A 247 -22.83 -12.60 4.93
C LYS A 247 -23.54 -13.88 4.53
N GLY A 248 -23.03 -15.02 4.98
CA GLY A 248 -23.57 -16.36 4.67
C GLY A 248 -23.28 -16.85 3.24
N ILE A 249 -22.74 -16.00 2.36
CA ILE A 249 -22.42 -16.37 0.97
C ILE A 249 -20.96 -16.83 0.86
N THR A 250 -20.03 -16.10 1.44
CA THR A 250 -18.59 -16.38 1.39
C THR A 250 -18.11 -17.32 2.49
N ASP A 251 -18.88 -17.55 3.53
CA ASP A 251 -18.50 -18.25 4.76
C ASP A 251 -17.87 -19.62 4.51
N LEU A 252 -18.51 -20.47 3.72
CA LEU A 252 -17.97 -21.79 3.43
C LEU A 252 -16.62 -21.72 2.69
N THR A 253 -16.50 -20.75 1.80
CA THR A 253 -15.27 -20.56 1.00
C THR A 253 -14.14 -20.08 1.89
N LEU A 254 -14.37 -19.08 2.75
CA LEU A 254 -13.36 -18.59 3.68
C LEU A 254 -12.93 -19.68 4.67
N LEU A 255 -13.85 -20.48 5.24
CA LEU A 255 -13.48 -21.58 6.12
C LEU A 255 -12.58 -22.62 5.41
N ASN A 256 -12.84 -22.91 4.15
CA ASN A 256 -11.97 -23.78 3.36
C ASN A 256 -10.58 -23.15 3.12
N ILE A 257 -10.51 -21.83 2.84
CA ILE A 257 -9.24 -21.11 2.67
C ILE A 257 -8.42 -21.21 3.97
N VAL A 258 -9.01 -20.92 5.12
CA VAL A 258 -8.34 -20.98 6.43
C VAL A 258 -7.78 -22.38 6.69
N ARG A 259 -8.58 -23.43 6.47
CA ARG A 259 -8.17 -24.85 6.64
C ARG A 259 -7.01 -25.22 5.73
N LEU A 260 -7.09 -24.83 4.46
CA LEU A 260 -6.02 -25.09 3.49
C LEU A 260 -4.72 -24.38 3.87
N ARG A 261 -4.80 -23.12 4.34
CA ARG A 261 -3.63 -22.35 4.81
C ARG A 261 -3.00 -22.99 6.04
N ALA A 262 -3.79 -23.41 7.03
CA ALA A 262 -3.30 -24.11 8.20
C ALA A 262 -2.60 -25.43 7.82
N ASN A 263 -3.23 -26.26 6.97
CA ASN A 263 -2.63 -27.49 6.46
C ASN A 263 -1.34 -27.24 5.68
N ARG A 264 -1.29 -26.18 4.87
CA ARG A 264 -0.08 -25.79 4.13
C ARG A 264 1.07 -25.41 5.07
N ALA A 265 0.78 -24.59 6.08
CA ALA A 265 1.78 -24.19 7.07
C ALA A 265 2.36 -25.38 7.82
N GLU A 266 1.51 -26.28 8.31
CA GLU A 266 1.95 -27.51 9.01
C GLU A 266 2.78 -28.41 8.10
N LEU A 267 2.39 -28.57 6.81
CA LEU A 267 3.15 -29.35 5.82
C LEU A 267 4.55 -28.78 5.60
N LEU A 268 4.69 -27.45 5.64
CA LEU A 268 5.96 -26.73 5.50
C LEU A 268 6.75 -26.59 6.82
N GLY A 269 6.24 -27.17 7.92
CA GLY A 269 6.93 -27.21 9.22
C GLY A 269 6.71 -26.00 10.10
N PHE A 270 5.68 -25.19 9.84
CA PHE A 270 5.26 -24.06 10.67
C PHE A 270 4.09 -24.46 11.57
N GLU A 271 3.96 -23.83 12.73
CA GLU A 271 2.89 -24.10 13.67
C GLU A 271 1.54 -23.58 13.13
N THR A 272 1.54 -22.37 12.56
CA THR A 272 0.35 -21.72 12.00
C THR A 272 0.67 -21.01 10.70
N HIS A 273 -0.36 -20.58 9.96
CA HIS A 273 -0.18 -19.74 8.78
C HIS A 273 0.38 -18.36 9.15
N ALA A 274 0.01 -17.82 10.31
CA ALA A 274 0.57 -16.53 10.78
C ALA A 274 2.08 -16.64 11.08
N ASP A 275 2.56 -17.74 11.66
CA ASP A 275 4.00 -17.98 11.84
C ASP A 275 4.72 -18.09 10.48
N PHE A 276 4.07 -18.79 9.53
CA PHE A 276 4.61 -18.92 8.18
C PHE A 276 4.78 -17.53 7.53
N VAL A 277 3.82 -16.63 7.65
CA VAL A 277 3.87 -15.29 7.07
C VAL A 277 4.85 -14.39 7.83
N ALA A 278 4.66 -14.22 9.15
CA ALA A 278 5.48 -13.31 9.96
C ALA A 278 6.99 -13.63 9.93
N LYS A 279 7.36 -14.88 9.62
CA LYS A 279 8.76 -15.27 9.44
C LYS A 279 9.38 -14.65 8.18
N GLU A 280 8.57 -14.25 7.21
CA GLU A 280 9.01 -13.61 5.97
C GLU A 280 9.26 -12.12 6.16
N GLU A 281 8.42 -11.50 6.98
CA GLU A 281 8.36 -10.08 7.19
C GLU A 281 9.51 -9.59 8.08
N THR A 282 9.73 -8.29 8.12
CA THR A 282 10.77 -7.69 8.98
C THR A 282 10.46 -7.89 10.46
N ALA A 283 9.19 -8.09 10.82
CA ALA A 283 8.77 -8.50 12.16
C ALA A 283 9.42 -9.81 12.62
N GLY A 284 9.73 -10.73 11.70
CA GLY A 284 10.48 -11.97 11.92
C GLY A 284 9.78 -13.00 12.80
N SER A 285 8.69 -12.65 13.48
CA SER A 285 7.91 -13.55 14.31
C SER A 285 6.51 -13.03 14.61
N LEU A 286 5.55 -13.94 14.77
CA LEU A 286 4.20 -13.62 15.22
C LEU A 286 4.19 -12.88 16.58
N ALA A 287 5.07 -13.26 17.50
CA ALA A 287 5.17 -12.61 18.80
C ALA A 287 5.51 -11.11 18.71
N ALA A 288 6.37 -10.71 17.78
CA ALA A 288 6.70 -9.30 17.55
C ALA A 288 5.51 -8.51 16.99
N VAL A 289 4.72 -9.14 16.11
CA VAL A 289 3.49 -8.55 15.55
C VAL A 289 2.46 -8.33 16.66
N GLU A 290 2.18 -9.36 17.45
CA GLU A 290 1.25 -9.27 18.57
C GLU A 290 1.69 -8.23 19.62
N ASP A 291 2.99 -8.13 19.89
CA ASP A 291 3.53 -7.14 20.82
C ASP A 291 3.25 -5.71 20.33
N LEU A 292 3.47 -5.43 19.03
CA LEU A 292 3.12 -4.14 18.44
C LEU A 292 1.62 -3.83 18.59
N LEU A 293 0.75 -4.78 18.21
CA LEU A 293 -0.70 -4.56 18.31
C LEU A 293 -1.14 -4.31 19.76
N ARG A 294 -0.55 -5.03 20.73
CA ARG A 294 -0.83 -4.83 22.16
C ARG A 294 -0.34 -3.47 22.69
N GLN A 295 0.70 -2.91 22.13
CA GLN A 295 1.18 -1.56 22.50
C GLN A 295 0.24 -0.46 22.01
N VAL A 296 -0.36 -0.60 20.83
CA VAL A 296 -1.21 0.44 20.21
C VAL A 296 -2.67 0.33 20.64
N THR A 297 -3.21 -0.89 20.80
CA THR A 297 -4.63 -1.14 21.07
C THR A 297 -5.20 -0.37 22.26
N PRO A 298 -4.58 -0.34 23.45
CA PRO A 298 -5.15 0.37 24.60
C PRO A 298 -5.33 1.87 24.34
N ALA A 299 -4.32 2.52 23.76
CA ALA A 299 -4.39 3.96 23.47
C ALA A 299 -5.48 4.29 22.44
N ALA A 300 -5.63 3.46 21.41
CA ALA A 300 -6.68 3.62 20.39
C ALA A 300 -8.09 3.48 21.02
N VAL A 301 -8.31 2.42 21.78
CA VAL A 301 -9.61 2.13 22.43
C VAL A 301 -9.97 3.21 23.46
N ASP A 302 -9.02 3.66 24.28
CA ASP A 302 -9.26 4.74 25.27
C ASP A 302 -9.65 6.05 24.59
N ASN A 303 -8.99 6.42 23.50
CA ASN A 303 -9.36 7.59 22.70
C ASN A 303 -10.73 7.41 22.03
N ALA A 304 -11.03 6.23 21.49
CA ALA A 304 -12.34 5.92 20.91
C ALA A 304 -13.47 6.06 21.94
N HIS A 305 -13.24 5.65 23.20
CA HIS A 305 -14.20 5.88 24.28
C HIS A 305 -14.42 7.37 24.56
N GLY A 306 -13.36 8.19 24.50
CA GLY A 306 -13.46 9.64 24.63
C GLY A 306 -14.27 10.27 23.49
N GLU A 307 -14.00 9.86 22.26
CA GLU A 307 -14.72 10.29 21.06
C GLU A 307 -16.19 9.87 21.10
N TYR A 308 -16.48 8.63 21.48
CA TYR A 308 -17.85 8.13 21.66
C TYR A 308 -18.63 8.98 22.66
N LYS A 309 -18.01 9.28 23.81
CA LYS A 309 -18.65 10.12 24.84
C LYS A 309 -18.96 11.52 24.32
N ARG A 310 -18.01 12.16 23.60
CA ARG A 310 -18.23 13.49 23.01
C ARG A 310 -19.39 13.49 22.01
N ALA A 311 -19.46 12.46 21.14
CA ALA A 311 -20.54 12.29 20.17
C ALA A 311 -21.90 12.04 20.87
N LEU A 312 -21.92 11.25 21.95
CA LEU A 312 -23.12 11.03 22.79
C LEU A 312 -23.61 12.31 23.49
N ASP A 313 -22.67 13.07 24.09
CA ASP A 313 -22.96 14.36 24.72
C ASP A 313 -23.55 15.35 23.71
N LYS A 314 -23.00 15.40 22.48
CA LYS A 314 -23.53 16.21 21.38
C LYS A 314 -24.94 15.81 21.00
N LYS A 315 -25.19 14.50 20.86
CA LYS A 315 -26.53 13.97 20.58
C LYS A 315 -27.54 14.37 21.67
N ALA A 316 -27.16 14.24 22.95
CA ALA A 316 -28.01 14.57 24.09
C ALA A 316 -28.39 16.08 24.14
N VAL A 317 -27.40 16.97 23.93
CA VAL A 317 -27.63 18.43 23.86
C VAL A 317 -28.57 18.80 22.70
N SER A 318 -28.53 18.03 21.61
CA SER A 318 -29.41 18.21 20.45
C SER A 318 -30.85 17.62 20.65
N GLY A 319 -31.15 17.08 21.84
CA GLY A 319 -32.46 16.51 22.18
C GLY A 319 -32.66 15.06 21.78
N GLY A 320 -31.55 14.34 21.46
CA GLY A 320 -31.55 12.92 21.17
C GLY A 320 -31.59 12.04 22.42
N ALA A 321 -31.72 10.72 22.23
CA ALA A 321 -31.69 9.74 23.32
C ALA A 321 -30.28 9.60 23.93
N ASP A 322 -30.22 9.13 25.18
CA ASP A 322 -28.98 8.93 25.95
C ASP A 322 -28.17 7.69 25.50
N GLU A 323 -28.41 7.19 24.29
CA GLU A 323 -27.68 6.08 23.67
C GLU A 323 -27.20 6.50 22.28
N LEU A 324 -25.98 6.09 21.93
CA LEU A 324 -25.39 6.29 20.63
C LEU A 324 -25.17 4.92 19.94
N SER A 325 -25.96 4.68 18.88
CA SER A 325 -25.77 3.45 18.09
C SER A 325 -24.52 3.55 17.20
N ALA A 326 -23.98 2.40 16.81
CA ALA A 326 -22.87 2.34 15.83
C ALA A 326 -23.23 3.06 14.50
N ALA A 327 -24.49 2.98 14.07
CA ALA A 327 -24.99 3.68 12.89
C ALA A 327 -25.07 5.21 13.06
N ASP A 328 -25.23 5.69 14.29
CA ASP A 328 -25.35 7.13 14.59
C ASP A 328 -24.00 7.78 14.90
N TRP A 329 -22.98 7.01 15.27
CA TRP A 329 -21.68 7.56 15.65
C TRP A 329 -21.06 8.43 14.54
N PRO A 330 -20.94 7.97 13.28
CA PRO A 330 -20.37 8.80 12.21
C PRO A 330 -21.08 10.15 12.06
N TYR A 331 -22.40 10.15 12.15
CA TYR A 331 -23.20 11.38 12.04
C TYR A 331 -22.88 12.40 13.14
N TRP A 332 -22.89 11.98 14.40
CA TRP A 332 -22.64 12.89 15.51
C TRP A 332 -21.17 13.29 15.61
N ALA A 333 -20.27 12.42 15.22
CA ALA A 333 -18.85 12.72 15.05
C ALA A 333 -18.63 13.77 13.93
N GLY A 334 -19.31 13.62 12.78
CA GLY A 334 -19.28 14.60 11.69
C GLY A 334 -19.78 15.98 12.12
N LYS A 335 -20.89 16.04 12.88
CA LYS A 335 -21.40 17.33 13.42
C LYS A 335 -20.45 18.01 14.40
N LEU A 336 -19.71 17.24 15.21
CA LEU A 336 -18.64 17.77 16.05
C LEU A 336 -17.48 18.30 15.24
N ARG A 337 -17.06 17.54 14.21
CA ARG A 337 -15.96 17.92 13.32
C ARG A 337 -16.26 19.22 12.59
N GLU A 338 -17.46 19.37 12.04
CA GLU A 338 -17.91 20.60 11.39
C GLU A 338 -17.83 21.82 12.32
N GLU A 339 -18.23 21.67 13.60
CA GLU A 339 -18.18 22.75 14.57
C GLU A 339 -16.76 23.12 15.01
N GLU A 340 -15.89 22.13 15.16
CA GLU A 340 -14.54 22.32 15.72
C GLU A 340 -13.51 22.75 14.68
N LEU A 341 -13.57 22.18 13.47
CA LEU A 341 -12.54 22.40 12.46
C LEU A 341 -12.90 23.48 11.45
N ASN A 342 -14.17 23.62 11.09
CA ASN A 342 -14.69 24.63 10.17
C ASN A 342 -13.83 24.81 8.90
N VAL A 343 -13.46 23.70 8.23
CA VAL A 343 -12.67 23.70 7.00
C VAL A 343 -13.60 23.60 5.80
N ASP A 344 -13.47 24.54 4.87
CA ASP A 344 -14.09 24.43 3.54
C ASP A 344 -13.14 23.68 2.61
N GLU A 345 -13.43 22.40 2.36
CA GLU A 345 -12.63 21.56 1.48
C GLU A 345 -12.59 22.07 0.03
N ALA A 346 -13.66 22.70 -0.44
CA ALA A 346 -13.71 23.27 -1.78
C ALA A 346 -12.79 24.51 -1.91
N GLU A 347 -12.65 25.28 -0.81
CA GLU A 347 -11.64 26.35 -0.75
C GLU A 347 -10.24 25.77 -0.69
N LEU A 348 -10.02 24.74 0.14
CA LEU A 348 -8.72 24.14 0.37
C LEU A 348 -8.12 23.53 -0.91
N LYS A 349 -8.90 22.78 -1.68
CA LYS A 349 -8.48 22.17 -2.96
C LYS A 349 -7.87 23.16 -3.96
N LYS A 350 -8.26 24.43 -3.93
CA LYS A 350 -7.73 25.47 -4.84
C LYS A 350 -6.25 25.76 -4.64
N TYR A 351 -5.67 25.34 -3.52
CA TYR A 351 -4.25 25.47 -3.22
C TYR A 351 -3.42 24.27 -3.67
N PHE A 352 -4.06 23.20 -4.15
CA PHE A 352 -3.42 21.94 -4.51
C PHE A 352 -3.68 21.50 -5.96
N PRO A 353 -3.31 22.32 -6.98
CA PRO A 353 -3.29 21.83 -8.35
C PRO A 353 -2.26 20.71 -8.51
N TYR A 354 -2.63 19.60 -9.14
CA TYR A 354 -1.79 18.40 -9.29
C TYR A 354 -0.36 18.70 -9.80
N GLU A 355 -0.24 19.49 -10.88
CA GLU A 355 1.07 19.84 -11.44
C GLU A 355 1.98 20.53 -10.41
N GLN A 356 1.41 21.40 -9.62
CA GLN A 356 2.13 22.16 -8.60
C GLN A 356 2.52 21.26 -7.42
N VAL A 357 1.61 20.35 -7.01
CA VAL A 357 1.91 19.36 -5.97
C VAL A 357 3.02 18.43 -6.42
N LEU A 358 3.01 17.97 -7.68
CA LEU A 358 4.04 17.07 -8.20
C LEU A 358 5.39 17.80 -8.35
N VAL A 359 5.42 18.90 -9.10
CA VAL A 359 6.68 19.54 -9.51
C VAL A 359 7.24 20.43 -8.42
N ASP A 360 6.42 21.34 -7.88
CA ASP A 360 6.85 22.28 -6.85
C ASP A 360 6.79 21.69 -5.43
N GLY A 361 6.12 20.56 -5.26
CA GLY A 361 6.02 19.81 -3.99
C GLY A 361 6.96 18.60 -3.96
N ALA A 362 6.56 17.48 -4.56
CA ALA A 362 7.27 16.21 -4.45
C ALA A 362 8.68 16.26 -5.07
N PHE A 363 8.83 16.80 -6.29
CA PHE A 363 10.15 16.91 -6.93
C PHE A 363 11.05 17.91 -6.20
N TYR A 364 10.47 19.02 -5.72
CA TYR A 364 11.21 19.98 -4.89
C TYR A 364 11.73 19.35 -3.58
N ALA A 365 10.92 18.55 -2.89
CA ALA A 365 11.35 17.81 -1.71
C ALA A 365 12.51 16.86 -2.02
N ALA A 366 12.44 16.11 -3.13
CA ALA A 366 13.52 15.23 -3.57
C ALA A 366 14.81 16.00 -3.90
N LYS A 367 14.69 17.19 -4.52
CA LYS A 367 15.85 18.05 -4.76
C LYS A 367 16.52 18.48 -3.46
N ARG A 368 15.73 18.88 -2.46
CA ARG A 368 16.26 19.28 -1.14
C ARG A 368 16.92 18.11 -0.40
N LEU A 369 16.25 16.97 -0.34
CA LEU A 369 16.69 15.80 0.42
C LEU A 369 17.87 15.07 -0.25
N TYR A 370 17.80 14.88 -1.57
CA TYR A 370 18.71 13.97 -2.27
C TYR A 370 19.55 14.66 -3.35
N GLY A 371 19.31 15.97 -3.63
CA GLY A 371 19.95 16.71 -4.70
C GLY A 371 19.57 16.28 -6.11
N ILE A 372 18.45 15.59 -6.24
CA ILE A 372 17.97 15.03 -7.50
C ILE A 372 17.28 16.12 -8.31
N ASP A 373 17.65 16.25 -9.58
CA ASP A 373 16.94 17.04 -10.56
C ASP A 373 15.96 16.14 -11.34
N VAL A 374 14.73 16.64 -11.56
CA VAL A 374 13.70 15.93 -12.31
C VAL A 374 13.33 16.79 -13.53
N THR A 375 13.57 16.25 -14.72
CA THR A 375 13.36 16.97 -15.99
C THR A 375 12.40 16.20 -16.90
N GLU A 376 11.41 16.87 -17.45
CA GLU A 376 10.48 16.24 -18.38
C GLU A 376 11.16 15.89 -19.71
N ARG A 377 10.96 14.67 -20.17
CA ARG A 377 11.47 14.11 -21.43
C ARG A 377 10.35 14.10 -22.48
N THR A 378 10.08 15.28 -23.06
CA THR A 378 9.04 15.45 -24.10
C THR A 378 9.36 14.76 -25.43
N ASP A 379 10.60 14.28 -25.57
CA ASP A 379 11.07 13.46 -26.69
C ASP A 379 10.74 11.97 -26.53
N LEU A 380 10.36 11.52 -25.33
CA LEU A 380 9.95 10.15 -25.01
C LEU A 380 8.43 10.07 -24.84
N LYS A 381 7.87 8.92 -25.19
CA LYS A 381 6.42 8.67 -25.08
C LYS A 381 6.13 7.66 -23.97
N GLY A 382 5.00 7.86 -23.25
CA GLY A 382 4.40 6.85 -22.41
C GLY A 382 3.43 5.95 -23.18
N TYR A 383 2.90 4.95 -22.50
CA TYR A 383 1.93 3.97 -23.05
C TYR A 383 0.53 4.54 -23.28
N HIS A 384 0.24 5.74 -22.78
CA HIS A 384 -1.02 6.45 -22.96
C HIS A 384 -0.76 7.95 -23.16
N PRO A 385 -1.60 8.70 -23.91
CA PRO A 385 -1.40 10.14 -24.15
C PRO A 385 -1.33 11.02 -22.89
N ASP A 386 -1.91 10.56 -21.78
CA ASP A 386 -1.89 11.27 -20.50
C ASP A 386 -0.64 10.93 -19.64
N VAL A 387 0.19 9.99 -20.08
CA VAL A 387 1.40 9.58 -19.37
C VAL A 387 2.56 10.48 -19.78
N ARG A 388 3.21 11.07 -18.78
CA ARG A 388 4.42 11.88 -18.98
C ARG A 388 5.64 11.12 -18.52
N VAL A 389 6.77 11.41 -19.16
CA VAL A 389 8.07 10.79 -18.86
C VAL A 389 9.01 11.83 -18.28
N TRP A 390 9.64 11.49 -17.16
CA TRP A 390 10.58 12.34 -16.45
C TRP A 390 11.91 11.62 -16.29
N GLU A 391 13.02 12.32 -16.46
CA GLU A 391 14.36 11.83 -16.18
C GLU A 391 14.82 12.37 -14.83
N LEU A 392 15.25 11.48 -13.95
CA LEU A 392 15.90 11.84 -12.71
C LEU A 392 17.41 11.83 -12.93
N SER A 393 18.08 12.87 -12.46
CA SER A 393 19.52 13.01 -12.54
C SER A 393 20.09 13.67 -11.28
N GLU A 394 21.39 13.51 -11.07
CA GLU A 394 22.11 14.18 -10.01
C GLU A 394 23.41 14.81 -10.53
N ASP A 395 23.86 15.88 -9.87
CA ASP A 395 25.13 16.53 -10.17
C ASP A 395 26.25 15.79 -9.45
N ILE A 396 27.15 15.20 -10.23
CA ILE A 396 28.38 14.57 -9.70
C ILE A 396 29.58 15.34 -10.30
N ASP A 397 30.26 16.08 -9.44
CA ASP A 397 31.45 16.87 -9.81
C ASP A 397 31.21 17.87 -10.98
N GLY A 398 29.97 18.42 -11.09
CA GLY A 398 29.55 19.37 -12.12
C GLY A 398 29.06 18.73 -13.42
N GLU A 399 28.90 17.42 -13.46
CA GLU A 399 28.27 16.69 -14.57
C GLU A 399 26.93 16.12 -14.14
N GLN A 400 25.87 16.35 -14.97
CA GLN A 400 24.56 15.73 -14.73
C GLN A 400 24.61 14.26 -15.13
N VAL A 401 24.43 13.37 -14.14
CA VAL A 401 24.39 11.93 -14.32
C VAL A 401 22.95 11.45 -14.17
N GLY A 402 22.43 10.77 -15.19
CA GLY A 402 21.08 10.22 -15.17
C GLY A 402 20.99 9.01 -14.23
N ILE A 403 19.91 8.97 -13.45
CA ILE A 403 19.59 7.89 -12.50
C ILE A 403 18.63 6.90 -13.16
N GLY A 404 17.52 7.39 -13.73
CA GLY A 404 16.47 6.55 -14.31
C GLY A 404 15.31 7.38 -14.83
N LEU A 405 14.23 6.70 -15.23
CA LEU A 405 13.01 7.33 -15.72
C LEU A 405 11.83 7.08 -14.78
N LEU A 406 11.06 8.13 -14.53
CA LEU A 406 9.75 8.08 -13.92
C LEU A 406 8.67 8.35 -14.96
N LEU A 407 7.68 7.48 -15.07
CA LEU A 407 6.44 7.76 -15.79
C LEU A 407 5.36 8.16 -14.79
N THR A 408 4.57 9.17 -15.11
CA THR A 408 3.40 9.56 -14.29
C THR A 408 2.12 9.38 -15.09
N ASP A 409 1.19 8.61 -14.53
CA ASP A 409 -0.13 8.31 -15.09
C ASP A 409 -1.25 8.74 -14.13
N PRO A 410 -1.58 10.05 -14.05
CA PRO A 410 -2.39 10.60 -12.97
C PRO A 410 -3.89 10.35 -13.08
N TYR A 411 -4.45 10.26 -14.31
CA TYR A 411 -5.90 10.40 -14.48
C TYR A 411 -6.64 9.08 -14.54
N ALA A 412 -7.82 9.04 -13.90
CA ALA A 412 -8.75 7.93 -13.98
C ALA A 412 -9.26 7.71 -15.41
N ARG A 413 -9.47 6.45 -15.78
CA ARG A 413 -10.10 6.02 -17.04
C ARG A 413 -10.73 4.64 -16.87
N SER A 414 -11.71 4.30 -17.72
CA SER A 414 -12.49 3.05 -17.61
C SER A 414 -11.65 1.77 -17.74
N THR A 415 -10.46 1.86 -18.34
CA THR A 415 -9.54 0.73 -18.51
C THR A 415 -8.46 0.67 -17.43
N LYS A 416 -8.46 1.58 -16.46
CA LYS A 416 -7.49 1.62 -15.37
C LYS A 416 -8.10 1.06 -14.09
N ARG A 417 -7.35 0.23 -13.36
CA ARG A 417 -7.72 -0.25 -12.03
C ARG A 417 -7.79 0.92 -11.04
N GLY A 418 -8.71 0.86 -10.08
CA GLY A 418 -8.82 1.86 -9.02
C GLY A 418 -7.66 1.81 -8.02
N GLY A 419 -7.53 2.88 -7.22
CA GLY A 419 -6.43 3.08 -6.28
C GLY A 419 -5.26 3.82 -6.90
N ALA A 420 -4.12 3.81 -6.21
CA ALA A 420 -2.84 4.32 -6.69
C ALA A 420 -1.77 3.26 -6.44
N TRP A 421 -0.71 3.26 -7.22
CA TRP A 421 0.41 2.34 -7.04
C TRP A 421 1.63 2.75 -7.85
N MET A 422 2.81 2.26 -7.45
CA MET A 422 4.03 2.24 -8.24
C MET A 422 4.24 0.85 -8.86
N SER A 423 4.79 0.79 -10.05
CA SER A 423 5.32 -0.43 -10.66
C SER A 423 6.53 -0.13 -11.55
N GLY A 424 7.28 -1.17 -11.95
CA GLY A 424 8.47 -1.06 -12.78
C GLY A 424 8.27 -1.58 -14.21
N PHE A 425 8.99 -0.99 -15.16
CA PHE A 425 9.24 -1.55 -16.49
C PHE A 425 10.65 -2.14 -16.58
N VAL A 426 11.61 -1.56 -15.85
CA VAL A 426 12.98 -2.02 -15.74
C VAL A 426 13.41 -1.86 -14.29
N GLU A 427 13.87 -2.94 -13.68
CA GLU A 427 14.47 -2.92 -12.34
C GLU A 427 15.92 -2.47 -12.41
N GLN A 428 16.40 -1.77 -11.37
CA GLN A 428 17.80 -1.41 -11.26
C GLN A 428 18.65 -2.66 -10.97
N ALA A 429 19.75 -2.87 -11.70
CA ALA A 429 20.72 -3.91 -11.36
C ALA A 429 22.10 -3.60 -11.95
N ASN A 430 23.13 -3.58 -11.10
CA ASN A 430 24.49 -3.35 -11.56
C ASN A 430 25.08 -4.55 -12.33
N LEU A 431 24.63 -5.78 -12.02
CA LEU A 431 25.05 -7.00 -12.72
C LEU A 431 24.73 -6.94 -14.21
N THR A 432 23.53 -6.48 -14.54
CA THR A 432 23.01 -6.42 -15.92
C THR A 432 23.10 -5.01 -16.53
N ALA A 433 23.72 -4.06 -15.81
CA ALA A 433 23.83 -2.65 -16.19
C ALA A 433 22.47 -2.02 -16.55
N GLN A 434 21.46 -2.34 -15.77
CA GLN A 434 20.10 -1.80 -15.91
C GLN A 434 19.91 -0.59 -15.00
N ALA A 435 19.41 0.50 -15.58
CA ALA A 435 18.91 1.64 -14.83
C ALA A 435 17.38 1.58 -14.75
N PRO A 436 16.78 2.04 -13.63
CA PRO A 436 15.37 1.82 -13.36
C PRO A 436 14.45 2.65 -14.25
N VAL A 437 13.32 2.06 -14.64
CA VAL A 437 12.19 2.72 -15.30
C VAL A 437 10.93 2.37 -14.53
N VAL A 438 10.40 3.32 -13.78
CA VAL A 438 9.24 3.11 -12.92
C VAL A 438 8.05 3.96 -13.35
N VAL A 439 6.85 3.58 -12.93
CA VAL A 439 5.63 4.34 -13.19
C VAL A 439 4.84 4.55 -11.91
N ASN A 440 4.39 5.78 -11.66
CA ASN A 440 3.39 6.12 -10.66
C ASN A 440 2.03 6.25 -11.32
N VAL A 441 1.08 5.45 -10.86
CA VAL A 441 -0.28 5.42 -11.38
C VAL A 441 -1.24 5.93 -10.31
N MET A 442 -2.11 6.86 -10.70
CA MET A 442 -3.16 7.42 -9.84
C MET A 442 -4.52 7.41 -10.55
N ASN A 443 -5.57 7.78 -9.85
CA ASN A 443 -6.93 7.87 -10.35
C ASN A 443 -7.58 9.23 -10.05
N ILE A 444 -6.84 10.30 -10.28
CA ILE A 444 -7.33 11.68 -10.14
C ILE A 444 -8.39 11.96 -11.21
N ALA A 445 -9.44 12.70 -10.85
CA ALA A 445 -10.44 13.11 -11.79
C ALA A 445 -9.82 14.01 -12.89
N LYS A 446 -9.94 13.58 -14.15
CA LYS A 446 -9.39 14.36 -15.28
C LYS A 446 -10.12 15.70 -15.42
N PRO A 447 -9.43 16.84 -15.37
CA PRO A 447 -10.06 18.13 -15.49
C PRO A 447 -10.59 18.35 -16.91
N ALA A 448 -11.55 19.28 -17.06
CA ALA A 448 -11.96 19.75 -18.38
C ALA A 448 -10.75 20.38 -19.11
N ALA A 449 -10.80 20.39 -20.46
CA ALA A 449 -9.70 20.92 -21.26
C ALA A 449 -9.32 22.36 -20.85
N GLY A 450 -8.07 22.57 -20.46
CA GLY A 450 -7.53 23.84 -19.97
C GLY A 450 -7.78 24.15 -18.49
N GLY A 451 -8.42 23.22 -17.73
CA GLY A 451 -8.57 23.31 -16.28
C GLY A 451 -7.42 22.61 -15.54
N ALA A 452 -7.26 22.94 -14.25
CA ALA A 452 -6.35 22.25 -13.35
C ALA A 452 -7.08 21.12 -12.60
N ALA A 453 -6.41 19.99 -12.37
CA ALA A 453 -6.90 18.98 -11.44
C ALA A 453 -6.60 19.45 -10.02
N LEU A 454 -7.64 19.71 -9.23
CA LEU A 454 -7.54 20.21 -7.87
C LEU A 454 -7.68 19.05 -6.88
N LEU A 455 -6.64 18.83 -6.08
CA LEU A 455 -6.52 17.69 -5.20
C LEU A 455 -7.13 17.94 -3.81
N SER A 456 -7.68 16.91 -3.20
CA SER A 456 -7.90 16.87 -1.75
C SER A 456 -6.55 16.70 -1.03
N ILE A 457 -6.52 16.92 0.29
CA ILE A 457 -5.30 16.70 1.08
C ILE A 457 -4.87 15.23 1.07
N ASP A 458 -5.81 14.30 0.99
CA ASP A 458 -5.52 12.87 0.90
C ASP A 458 -4.90 12.52 -0.47
N GLU A 459 -5.42 13.11 -1.56
CA GLU A 459 -4.80 12.97 -2.89
C GLU A 459 -3.41 13.60 -2.95
N VAL A 460 -3.17 14.72 -2.24
CA VAL A 460 -1.81 15.30 -2.10
C VAL A 460 -0.88 14.32 -1.42
N ARG A 461 -1.29 13.73 -0.29
CA ARG A 461 -0.49 12.69 0.40
C ARG A 461 -0.22 11.50 -0.51
N THR A 462 -1.22 11.06 -1.29
CA THR A 462 -1.05 9.97 -2.24
C THR A 462 0.01 10.29 -3.31
N VAL A 463 0.08 11.54 -3.82
CA VAL A 463 1.16 11.95 -4.75
C VAL A 463 2.54 11.76 -4.12
N PHE A 464 2.72 12.19 -2.87
CA PHE A 464 3.99 12.02 -2.16
C PHE A 464 4.26 10.55 -1.83
N HIS A 465 3.25 9.78 -1.46
CA HIS A 465 3.33 8.35 -1.18
C HIS A 465 3.86 7.58 -2.39
N GLU A 466 3.18 7.69 -3.53
CA GLU A 466 3.58 6.98 -4.76
C GLU A 466 4.96 7.43 -5.25
N PHE A 467 5.29 8.72 -5.07
CA PHE A 467 6.63 9.19 -5.36
C PHE A 467 7.68 8.65 -4.39
N GLY A 468 7.32 8.35 -3.16
CA GLY A 468 8.18 7.65 -2.19
C GLY A 468 8.54 6.24 -2.65
N HIS A 469 7.56 5.48 -3.13
CA HIS A 469 7.81 4.19 -3.78
C HIS A 469 8.68 4.33 -5.05
N ALA A 470 8.41 5.35 -5.87
CA ALA A 470 9.22 5.61 -7.05
C ALA A 470 10.68 5.91 -6.68
N LEU A 471 10.92 6.72 -5.64
CA LEU A 471 12.27 6.99 -5.14
C LEU A 471 12.95 5.70 -4.63
N HIS A 472 12.22 4.80 -3.98
CA HIS A 472 12.76 3.50 -3.54
C HIS A 472 13.22 2.65 -4.71
N GLY A 473 12.45 2.60 -5.81
CA GLY A 473 12.86 1.91 -7.04
C GLY A 473 14.00 2.62 -7.78
N LEU A 474 13.89 3.95 -7.94
CA LEU A 474 14.85 4.76 -8.70
C LEU A 474 16.21 4.91 -8.04
N LEU A 475 16.26 4.98 -6.71
CA LEU A 475 17.50 5.17 -5.95
C LEU A 475 18.14 3.86 -5.48
N SER A 476 17.58 2.72 -5.87
CA SER A 476 18.21 1.43 -5.65
C SER A 476 19.61 1.39 -6.28
N ASP A 477 20.57 0.82 -5.56
CA ASP A 477 21.96 0.65 -6.02
C ASP A 477 22.48 -0.70 -5.55
N VAL A 478 21.93 -1.75 -6.15
CA VAL A 478 22.26 -3.13 -5.82
C VAL A 478 22.84 -3.87 -7.04
N ARG A 479 23.55 -4.94 -6.78
CA ARG A 479 24.16 -5.74 -7.84
C ARG A 479 23.14 -6.65 -8.53
N TYR A 480 22.26 -7.28 -7.75
CA TYR A 480 21.39 -8.36 -8.23
C TYR A 480 19.95 -7.90 -8.40
N PRO A 481 19.29 -8.19 -9.55
CA PRO A 481 17.92 -7.78 -9.82
C PRO A 481 16.92 -8.25 -8.76
N SER A 482 17.07 -9.48 -8.26
CA SER A 482 16.19 -10.06 -7.25
C SER A 482 16.16 -9.30 -5.92
N LEU A 483 17.18 -8.47 -5.65
CA LEU A 483 17.29 -7.67 -4.42
C LEU A 483 16.96 -6.19 -4.63
N SER A 484 16.51 -5.80 -5.83
CA SER A 484 16.39 -4.40 -6.23
C SER A 484 15.15 -3.71 -5.64
N GLY A 485 15.32 -2.46 -5.29
CA GLY A 485 14.26 -1.48 -5.04
C GLY A 485 13.17 -1.99 -4.09
N THR A 486 11.97 -2.09 -4.60
CA THR A 486 10.78 -2.50 -3.85
C THR A 486 10.61 -4.02 -3.67
N ASN A 487 11.61 -4.84 -4.07
CA ASN A 487 11.64 -6.29 -3.79
C ASN A 487 12.00 -6.59 -2.33
N VAL A 488 11.28 -6.00 -1.41
CA VAL A 488 11.45 -6.06 0.04
C VAL A 488 10.19 -6.63 0.71
N PRO A 489 10.21 -7.05 1.98
CA PRO A 489 9.03 -7.50 2.70
C PRO A 489 7.91 -6.47 2.73
N GLN A 490 6.65 -6.96 2.83
CA GLN A 490 5.45 -6.14 2.77
C GLN A 490 5.37 -5.10 3.89
N ASP A 491 5.82 -5.45 5.09
CA ASP A 491 5.86 -4.57 6.25
C ASP A 491 6.98 -3.52 6.22
N PHE A 492 7.85 -3.56 5.19
CA PHE A 492 8.89 -2.58 4.96
C PHE A 492 8.68 -1.74 3.71
N VAL A 493 8.05 -2.30 2.67
CA VAL A 493 7.88 -1.62 1.37
C VAL A 493 7.14 -0.28 1.51
N GLU A 494 6.23 -0.17 2.48
CA GLU A 494 5.47 1.05 2.75
C GLU A 494 6.26 2.09 3.58
N PHE A 495 7.39 1.74 4.19
CA PHE A 495 8.16 2.69 4.99
C PHE A 495 8.70 3.85 4.16
N PRO A 496 9.35 3.66 2.98
CA PRO A 496 9.80 4.75 2.13
C PRO A 496 8.66 5.62 1.58
N SER A 497 7.50 5.05 1.30
CA SER A 497 6.34 5.79 0.80
C SER A 497 5.66 6.61 1.88
N GLN A 498 5.40 6.02 3.04
CA GLN A 498 4.75 6.70 4.17
C GLN A 498 5.63 7.81 4.76
N ILE A 499 6.94 7.60 4.91
CA ILE A 499 7.83 8.66 5.40
C ILE A 499 7.87 9.85 4.43
N ASN A 500 7.69 9.60 3.13
CA ASN A 500 7.66 10.66 2.12
C ASN A 500 6.39 11.51 2.20
N GLU A 501 5.27 10.99 2.70
CA GLU A 501 4.04 11.75 2.95
C GLU A 501 4.22 12.91 3.93
N ASN A 502 5.13 12.78 4.90
CA ASN A 502 5.38 13.82 5.89
C ASN A 502 5.87 15.12 5.26
N TRP A 503 6.59 15.03 4.13
CA TRP A 503 7.09 16.18 3.40
C TRP A 503 5.98 16.99 2.74
N ALA A 504 4.81 16.41 2.48
CA ALA A 504 3.66 17.14 1.95
C ALA A 504 3.20 18.28 2.88
N LEU A 505 3.31 18.08 4.20
CA LEU A 505 2.90 19.06 5.21
C LEU A 505 4.07 19.70 5.96
N GLU A 506 5.31 19.39 5.55
CA GLU A 506 6.50 20.08 6.07
C GLU A 506 6.42 21.56 5.68
N PRO A 507 6.57 22.50 6.62
CA PRO A 507 6.25 23.91 6.40
C PRO A 507 6.93 24.54 5.20
N GLU A 508 8.21 24.26 4.96
CA GLU A 508 8.95 24.87 3.86
C GLU A 508 8.52 24.28 2.51
N VAL A 509 8.31 22.96 2.42
CA VAL A 509 7.80 22.30 1.23
C VAL A 509 6.38 22.78 0.93
N LEU A 510 5.52 22.82 1.97
CA LEU A 510 4.14 23.28 1.84
C LEU A 510 4.06 24.74 1.34
N GLN A 511 4.87 25.65 1.89
CA GLN A 511 4.94 27.04 1.43
C GLN A 511 5.43 27.16 -0.01
N HIS A 512 6.29 26.24 -0.46
CA HIS A 512 6.81 26.25 -1.80
C HIS A 512 5.72 25.92 -2.85
N TYR A 513 4.90 24.88 -2.58
CA TYR A 513 3.94 24.41 -3.58
C TYR A 513 2.48 24.83 -3.35
N ALA A 514 2.02 25.04 -2.10
CA ALA A 514 0.60 25.26 -1.80
C ALA A 514 0.20 26.71 -2.11
N LYS A 515 -0.11 26.98 -3.38
CA LYS A 515 -0.48 28.31 -3.89
C LYS A 515 -1.83 28.24 -4.60
N HIS A 516 -2.68 29.23 -4.33
CA HIS A 516 -4.02 29.30 -4.92
C HIS A 516 -3.98 29.36 -6.45
N VAL A 517 -4.74 28.49 -7.10
CA VAL A 517 -4.72 28.29 -8.57
C VAL A 517 -5.00 29.56 -9.39
N ASP A 518 -5.85 30.47 -8.87
CA ASP A 518 -6.23 31.69 -9.60
C ASP A 518 -5.39 32.91 -9.19
N THR A 519 -4.97 33.01 -7.90
CA THR A 519 -4.33 34.23 -7.38
C THR A 519 -2.83 34.07 -7.17
N GLY A 520 -2.32 32.83 -7.05
CA GLY A 520 -0.92 32.53 -6.70
C GLY A 520 -0.57 32.82 -5.25
N GLU A 521 -1.53 33.19 -4.42
CA GLU A 521 -1.32 33.42 -2.97
C GLU A 521 -1.07 32.09 -2.25
N GLY A 522 -0.12 32.12 -1.28
CA GLY A 522 0.19 30.94 -0.48
C GLY A 522 -0.97 30.52 0.45
N LEU A 523 -0.97 29.23 0.86
CA LEU A 523 -1.97 28.70 1.78
C LEU A 523 -1.96 29.47 3.10
N PRO A 524 -3.10 30.05 3.54
CA PRO A 524 -3.17 30.81 4.79
C PRO A 524 -2.89 29.93 6.03
N ASP A 525 -2.19 30.47 7.04
CA ASP A 525 -1.83 29.77 8.30
C ASP A 525 -3.04 29.13 8.98
N ARG A 526 -4.23 29.78 8.94
CA ARG A 526 -5.48 29.22 9.47
C ARG A 526 -5.85 27.88 8.83
N LEU A 527 -5.60 27.71 7.51
CA LEU A 527 -5.88 26.47 6.78
C LEU A 527 -4.79 25.42 7.06
N VAL A 528 -3.53 25.85 7.17
CA VAL A 528 -2.43 24.95 7.58
C VAL A 528 -2.74 24.32 8.95
N LYS A 529 -3.12 25.15 9.92
CA LYS A 529 -3.50 24.69 11.27
C LYS A 529 -4.70 23.73 11.21
N ALA A 530 -5.72 24.10 10.45
CA ALA A 530 -6.94 23.30 10.33
C ALA A 530 -6.67 21.90 9.70
N VAL A 531 -5.82 21.83 8.66
CA VAL A 531 -5.38 20.55 8.06
C VAL A 531 -4.66 19.66 9.09
N ARG A 532 -3.78 20.24 9.92
CA ARG A 532 -3.07 19.50 10.97
C ARG A 532 -4.00 19.02 12.09
N GLU A 533 -4.96 19.81 12.48
CA GLU A 533 -5.97 19.42 13.47
C GLU A 533 -6.90 18.34 12.92
N GLN A 534 -7.27 18.44 11.64
CA GLN A 534 -8.10 17.45 10.95
C GLN A 534 -7.43 16.07 10.91
N SER A 535 -6.11 16.00 10.72
CA SER A 535 -5.37 14.72 10.66
C SER A 535 -5.38 13.95 12.00
N LYS A 536 -5.58 14.62 13.11
CA LYS A 536 -5.67 14.02 14.47
C LYS A 536 -7.10 13.71 14.90
N TRP A 537 -8.10 14.20 14.14
CA TRP A 537 -9.50 14.09 14.52
C TRP A 537 -10.03 12.68 14.21
N GLY A 538 -10.77 12.09 15.16
CA GLY A 538 -11.38 10.76 14.97
C GLY A 538 -10.40 9.58 14.95
N GLN A 539 -9.16 9.79 15.36
CA GLN A 539 -8.12 8.77 15.30
C GLN A 539 -8.34 7.60 16.26
N GLY A 540 -9.06 7.82 17.38
CA GLY A 540 -9.46 6.74 18.27
C GLY A 540 -10.35 5.73 17.56
N PHE A 541 -11.41 6.19 16.91
CA PHE A 541 -12.33 5.36 16.12
C PHE A 541 -11.57 4.68 14.95
N ALA A 542 -10.91 5.46 14.10
CA ALA A 542 -10.27 4.97 12.88
C ALA A 542 -9.18 3.94 13.18
N THR A 543 -8.37 4.17 14.23
CA THR A 543 -7.32 3.23 14.63
C THR A 543 -7.91 1.97 15.24
N THR A 544 -8.96 2.07 16.07
CA THR A 544 -9.61 0.89 16.66
C THR A 544 -10.30 0.02 15.59
N GLU A 545 -10.97 0.62 14.61
CA GLU A 545 -11.57 -0.07 13.47
C GLU A 545 -10.52 -0.83 12.64
N TYR A 546 -9.36 -0.22 12.42
CA TYR A 546 -8.24 -0.86 11.72
C TYR A 546 -7.62 -2.00 12.55
N LEU A 547 -7.36 -1.77 13.85
CA LEU A 547 -6.81 -2.79 14.75
C LEU A 547 -7.75 -3.99 14.89
N ALA A 548 -9.06 -3.75 14.88
CA ALA A 548 -10.05 -4.83 14.89
C ALA A 548 -9.90 -5.74 13.65
N ALA A 549 -9.59 -5.16 12.49
CA ALA A 549 -9.30 -5.95 11.29
C ALA A 549 -7.96 -6.70 11.40
N CYS A 550 -6.92 -6.11 11.99
CA CYS A 550 -5.64 -6.79 12.22
C CYS A 550 -5.77 -7.98 13.17
N TRP A 551 -6.46 -7.78 14.30
CA TRP A 551 -6.70 -8.87 15.27
C TRP A 551 -7.57 -9.97 14.68
N LEU A 552 -8.56 -9.63 13.86
CA LEU A 552 -9.40 -10.61 13.16
C LEU A 552 -8.61 -11.41 12.14
N ASP A 553 -7.71 -10.77 11.38
CA ASP A 553 -6.79 -11.46 10.47
C ASP A 553 -5.91 -12.46 11.20
N LEU A 554 -5.27 -12.04 12.30
CA LEU A 554 -4.44 -12.93 13.11
C LEU A 554 -5.27 -14.06 13.72
N ALA A 555 -6.47 -13.79 14.24
CA ALA A 555 -7.32 -14.82 14.83
C ALA A 555 -7.64 -15.95 13.83
N TRP A 556 -7.93 -15.61 12.56
CA TRP A 556 -8.16 -16.61 11.50
C TRP A 556 -6.90 -17.42 11.17
N HIS A 557 -5.73 -16.82 11.23
CA HIS A 557 -4.51 -17.40 10.69
C HIS A 557 -3.55 -17.96 11.76
N THR A 558 -3.88 -17.81 13.04
CA THR A 558 -3.21 -18.47 14.17
C THR A 558 -3.84 -19.80 14.53
N LEU A 559 -4.91 -20.22 13.85
CA LEU A 559 -5.53 -21.52 14.03
C LEU A 559 -4.62 -22.63 13.49
N SER A 560 -4.41 -23.68 14.30
CA SER A 560 -3.91 -24.97 13.80
C SER A 560 -4.93 -25.62 12.85
N SER A 561 -4.52 -26.60 12.05
CA SER A 561 -5.45 -27.34 11.19
C SER A 561 -6.58 -28.00 11.97
N ALA A 562 -6.27 -28.54 13.15
CA ALA A 562 -7.26 -29.18 14.02
C ALA A 562 -8.26 -28.20 14.65
N GLU A 563 -7.89 -26.94 14.87
CA GLU A 563 -8.78 -25.88 15.36
C GLU A 563 -9.63 -25.34 14.22
N ALA A 564 -9.03 -25.06 13.06
CA ALA A 564 -9.73 -24.58 11.88
C ALA A 564 -10.87 -25.51 11.43
N GLU A 565 -10.70 -26.83 11.58
CA GLU A 565 -11.73 -27.81 11.28
C GLU A 565 -12.97 -27.72 12.20
N LYS A 566 -12.81 -27.21 13.42
CA LYS A 566 -13.91 -27.09 14.39
C LYS A 566 -14.78 -25.85 14.16
N ILE A 567 -14.24 -24.84 13.47
CA ILE A 567 -14.99 -23.60 13.21
C ILE A 567 -16.04 -23.87 12.14
N THR A 568 -17.29 -23.58 12.47
CA THR A 568 -18.46 -23.76 11.61
C THR A 568 -19.34 -22.51 11.51
N ASP A 569 -19.18 -21.57 12.44
CA ASP A 569 -19.92 -20.31 12.52
C ASP A 569 -18.93 -19.14 12.48
N VAL A 570 -18.91 -18.46 11.34
CA VAL A 570 -17.98 -17.36 11.06
C VAL A 570 -18.26 -16.15 11.95
N GLU A 571 -19.54 -15.85 12.20
CA GLU A 571 -19.92 -14.69 13.03
C GLU A 571 -19.62 -14.90 14.50
N ALA A 572 -19.89 -16.10 15.01
CA ALA A 572 -19.57 -16.42 16.38
C ALA A 572 -18.05 -16.37 16.63
N PHE A 573 -17.25 -16.90 15.70
CA PHE A 573 -15.80 -16.82 15.77
C PHE A 573 -15.29 -15.37 15.73
N GLU A 574 -15.78 -14.56 14.79
CA GLU A 574 -15.42 -13.14 14.68
C GLU A 574 -15.75 -12.37 15.98
N ALA A 575 -16.96 -12.57 16.51
CA ALA A 575 -17.37 -11.90 17.74
C ALA A 575 -16.51 -12.29 18.96
N GLU A 576 -16.13 -13.56 19.08
CA GLU A 576 -15.25 -14.05 20.15
C GLU A 576 -13.84 -13.43 20.00
N ALA A 577 -13.27 -13.46 18.80
CA ALA A 577 -11.94 -12.92 18.52
C ALA A 577 -11.84 -11.41 18.82
N LEU A 578 -12.84 -10.62 18.41
CA LEU A 578 -12.86 -9.17 18.63
C LEU A 578 -13.06 -8.81 20.12
N ALA A 579 -13.88 -9.59 20.84
CA ALA A 579 -14.08 -9.42 22.27
C ALA A 579 -12.83 -9.77 23.06
N GLU A 580 -12.11 -10.84 22.68
CA GLU A 580 -10.85 -11.24 23.30
C GLU A 580 -9.75 -10.18 23.09
N ALA A 581 -9.68 -9.59 21.88
CA ALA A 581 -8.76 -8.50 21.56
C ALA A 581 -9.17 -7.16 22.23
N GLY A 582 -10.40 -7.02 22.74
CA GLY A 582 -10.90 -5.82 23.41
C GLY A 582 -11.12 -4.62 22.48
N VAL A 583 -11.37 -4.86 21.19
CA VAL A 583 -11.48 -3.81 20.16
C VAL A 583 -12.90 -3.56 19.67
N ASP A 584 -13.89 -4.34 20.10
CA ASP A 584 -15.28 -4.25 19.63
C ASP A 584 -16.10 -3.14 20.31
N MET A 585 -15.63 -2.60 21.43
CA MET A 585 -16.32 -1.61 22.24
C MET A 585 -17.82 -1.96 22.49
N ASN A 586 -18.10 -3.23 22.80
CA ASN A 586 -19.46 -3.78 22.95
C ASN A 586 -20.35 -3.60 21.70
N GLY A 587 -19.76 -3.73 20.51
CA GLY A 587 -20.44 -3.60 19.23
C GLY A 587 -20.62 -2.15 18.74
N ALA A 588 -20.00 -1.18 19.39
CA ALA A 588 -20.02 0.21 18.93
C ALA A 588 -19.08 0.47 17.75
N ILE A 589 -18.00 -0.33 17.63
CA ILE A 589 -17.10 -0.31 16.48
C ILE A 589 -17.10 -1.70 15.83
N ALA A 590 -17.33 -1.76 14.52
CA ALA A 590 -17.12 -2.95 13.73
C ALA A 590 -15.68 -2.91 13.15
N PRO A 591 -15.06 -4.06 12.86
CA PRO A 591 -13.79 -4.04 12.15
C PRO A 591 -13.98 -3.42 10.76
N ARG A 592 -12.95 -2.74 10.25
CA ARG A 592 -12.96 -2.13 8.91
C ARG A 592 -13.43 -3.12 7.84
N TYR A 593 -13.06 -4.37 8.00
CA TYR A 593 -13.52 -5.49 7.17
C TYR A 593 -13.99 -6.62 8.08
N ARG A 594 -15.24 -7.03 7.93
CA ARG A 594 -15.74 -8.26 8.55
C ARG A 594 -15.31 -9.47 7.72
N SER A 595 -15.23 -10.62 8.33
CA SER A 595 -14.77 -11.87 7.70
C SER A 595 -15.42 -12.14 6.34
N SER A 596 -16.74 -11.93 6.22
CA SER A 596 -17.49 -12.22 4.98
C SER A 596 -17.08 -11.37 3.77
N TYR A 597 -16.45 -10.20 3.98
CA TYR A 597 -16.01 -9.31 2.90
C TYR A 597 -14.56 -8.82 3.03
N PHE A 598 -13.72 -9.53 3.77
CA PHE A 598 -12.32 -9.17 3.98
C PHE A 598 -11.46 -9.68 2.80
N ASN A 599 -11.60 -9.02 1.65
CA ASN A 599 -10.89 -9.40 0.44
C ASN A 599 -9.38 -9.43 0.60
N HIS A 600 -8.81 -8.45 1.33
CA HIS A 600 -7.37 -8.33 1.55
C HIS A 600 -6.75 -9.63 2.03
N ILE A 601 -7.36 -10.26 3.05
CA ILE A 601 -6.79 -11.47 3.66
C ILE A 601 -7.24 -12.76 2.99
N PHE A 602 -8.40 -12.80 2.30
CA PHE A 602 -8.90 -14.03 1.70
C PHE A 602 -8.62 -14.17 0.20
N ALA A 603 -8.42 -13.05 -0.53
CA ALA A 603 -8.13 -13.06 -1.96
C ALA A 603 -7.07 -12.04 -2.40
N GLY A 604 -6.68 -11.10 -1.55
CA GLY A 604 -5.83 -9.95 -1.89
C GLY A 604 -4.35 -10.08 -1.52
N GLY A 605 -3.90 -11.21 -0.99
CA GLY A 605 -2.46 -11.40 -0.68
C GLY A 605 -2.00 -10.99 0.72
N TYR A 606 -2.83 -10.33 1.54
CA TYR A 606 -2.50 -9.84 2.89
C TYR A 606 -2.89 -10.81 4.03
N SER A 607 -2.93 -12.11 3.78
CA SER A 607 -3.33 -13.08 4.80
C SER A 607 -2.30 -13.19 5.93
N ALA A 608 -2.76 -13.00 7.16
CA ALA A 608 -1.91 -12.88 8.35
C ALA A 608 -0.91 -11.71 8.29
N ASP A 609 -1.20 -10.71 7.45
CA ASP A 609 -0.29 -9.60 7.14
C ASP A 609 -0.99 -8.24 7.03
N TYR A 610 -2.24 -8.13 7.44
CA TYR A 610 -2.96 -6.85 7.41
C TYR A 610 -2.38 -5.82 8.39
N TRP A 611 -1.61 -6.27 9.37
CA TRP A 611 -0.85 -5.47 10.33
C TRP A 611 0.36 -4.75 9.72
N SER A 612 0.84 -5.15 8.54
CA SER A 612 2.04 -4.62 7.88
C SER A 612 2.00 -3.10 7.65
N TYR A 613 0.81 -2.55 7.33
CA TYR A 613 0.62 -1.10 7.23
C TYR A 613 0.95 -0.36 8.52
N LEU A 614 0.53 -0.90 9.69
CA LEU A 614 0.83 -0.29 10.98
C LEU A 614 2.31 -0.43 11.35
N TRP A 615 2.91 -1.57 11.01
CA TRP A 615 4.34 -1.80 11.21
C TRP A 615 5.17 -0.77 10.46
N ALA A 616 4.90 -0.59 9.17
CA ALA A 616 5.54 0.42 8.35
C ALA A 616 5.29 1.84 8.87
N GLU A 617 4.07 2.12 9.37
CA GLU A 617 3.74 3.44 9.92
C GLU A 617 4.48 3.75 11.24
N VAL A 618 4.81 2.73 12.04
CA VAL A 618 5.70 2.92 13.20
C VAL A 618 7.12 3.26 12.74
N LEU A 619 7.63 2.56 11.71
CA LEU A 619 8.93 2.87 11.12
C LEU A 619 8.95 4.29 10.54
N ASP A 620 7.90 4.70 9.83
CA ASP A 620 7.75 6.04 9.28
C ASP A 620 7.74 7.11 10.38
N ALA A 621 6.86 6.96 11.38
CA ALA A 621 6.69 7.97 12.42
C ALA A 621 7.99 8.18 13.24
N ASP A 622 8.67 7.10 13.62
CA ASP A 622 9.94 7.17 14.34
C ASP A 622 11.10 7.53 13.40
N GLY A 623 11.07 7.04 12.16
CA GLY A 623 12.05 7.40 11.13
C GLY A 623 12.02 8.89 10.79
N PHE A 624 10.84 9.50 10.66
CA PHE A 624 10.72 10.94 10.43
C PHE A 624 11.27 11.77 11.59
N GLN A 625 11.19 11.26 12.83
CA GLN A 625 11.81 11.91 13.97
C GLN A 625 13.34 12.06 13.81
N ALA A 626 14.02 11.22 13.00
CA ALA A 626 15.44 11.42 12.71
C ALA A 626 15.70 12.72 11.93
N PHE A 627 14.80 13.10 11.03
CA PHE A 627 14.89 14.40 10.33
C PHE A 627 14.61 15.57 11.27
N VAL A 628 13.68 15.41 12.20
CA VAL A 628 13.38 16.42 13.21
C VAL A 628 14.56 16.61 14.17
N ASP A 629 15.13 15.53 14.69
CA ASP A 629 16.25 15.53 15.64
C ASP A 629 17.54 16.13 15.05
N THR A 630 17.72 16.06 13.73
CA THR A 630 18.85 16.67 13.02
C THR A 630 18.58 18.11 12.57
N GLY A 631 17.39 18.66 12.83
CA GLY A 631 17.01 19.99 12.36
C GLY A 631 16.59 20.05 10.88
N ALA A 632 16.54 18.90 10.19
CA ALA A 632 16.18 18.79 8.78
C ALA A 632 14.69 18.93 8.50
N ALA A 633 13.83 18.74 9.50
CA ALA A 633 12.39 18.94 9.44
C ALA A 633 11.88 19.57 10.73
N ARG A 634 10.72 20.22 10.67
CA ARG A 634 10.02 20.67 11.88
C ARG A 634 9.15 19.52 12.39
N GLY A 635 9.31 19.21 13.68
CA GLY A 635 8.35 18.37 14.38
C GLY A 635 6.96 19.03 14.39
N ASP A 636 5.92 18.25 14.68
CA ASP A 636 4.64 18.83 15.09
C ASP A 636 4.96 19.79 16.23
N ALA A 637 4.70 21.10 16.00
CA ALA A 637 5.01 22.12 17.00
C ALA A 637 4.40 21.65 18.32
N GLU A 638 5.25 21.22 19.23
CA GLU A 638 4.84 20.91 20.58
C GLU A 638 4.00 22.06 21.09
N SER A 639 2.82 21.73 21.57
CA SER A 639 2.30 22.44 22.71
C SER A 639 3.40 22.40 23.77
N THR A 640 4.21 23.43 23.84
CA THR A 640 5.18 23.67 24.89
C THR A 640 4.40 23.85 26.19
N GLU A 641 4.00 22.74 26.80
CA GLU A 641 3.60 22.70 28.23
C GLU A 641 4.84 22.70 29.13
N SER A 642 5.88 23.40 28.76
CA SER A 642 7.05 23.65 29.64
C SER A 642 7.67 25.03 29.46
N ALA A 643 6.89 26.04 29.06
CA ALA A 643 7.32 27.42 29.20
C ALA A 643 6.56 28.06 30.38
N GLU A 644 7.20 28.07 31.54
CA GLU A 644 6.86 29.00 32.61
C GLU A 644 6.93 30.43 32.05
N SER A 645 5.78 31.13 32.06
CA SER A 645 5.53 32.55 31.89
C SER A 645 4.97 33.05 30.57
N PRO A 646 3.79 33.71 30.60
CA PRO A 646 3.12 34.27 29.42
C PRO A 646 3.80 35.49 28.79
N GLU A 647 4.95 35.92 29.29
CA GLU A 647 5.66 37.14 28.82
C GLU A 647 6.68 36.88 27.70
N ASN A 648 7.02 35.62 27.38
CA ASN A 648 7.97 35.28 26.31
C ASN A 648 7.34 34.68 25.06
N ALA A 649 6.02 34.51 25.00
CA ALA A 649 5.33 33.88 23.87
C ALA A 649 5.22 34.75 22.58
N ALA A 650 5.75 35.97 22.61
CA ALA A 650 5.67 36.91 21.48
C ALA A 650 6.99 37.09 20.72
N ALA A 651 8.04 36.34 21.04
CA ALA A 651 9.37 36.55 20.45
C ALA A 651 9.95 35.35 19.66
N ASP A 652 9.30 34.18 19.66
CA ASP A 652 9.82 32.95 19.02
C ASP A 652 9.17 32.58 17.66
N ASP A 653 8.34 33.48 17.11
CA ASP A 653 7.83 33.34 15.72
C ASP A 653 8.81 33.89 14.66
N ALA A 654 10.07 34.14 15.04
CA ALA A 654 11.12 34.35 14.06
C ALA A 654 11.36 32.99 13.35
N ALA A 655 11.00 32.93 12.07
CA ALA A 655 11.20 31.79 11.19
C ALA A 655 12.57 31.16 11.43
N VAL A 656 12.62 30.07 12.18
CA VAL A 656 13.82 29.23 12.24
C VAL A 656 13.96 28.66 10.84
N THR A 657 14.89 29.23 10.08
CA THR A 657 15.21 28.74 8.74
C THR A 657 15.89 27.40 8.94
N ILE A 658 15.32 26.33 8.36
CA ILE A 658 15.96 25.01 8.33
C ILE A 658 17.22 25.14 7.47
N ASP A 659 18.36 24.68 8.01
CA ASP A 659 19.61 24.71 7.26
C ASP A 659 19.52 23.69 6.09
N PRO A 660 19.69 24.13 4.83
CA PRO A 660 19.67 23.22 3.68
C PRO A 660 20.72 22.10 3.78
N ASP A 661 21.86 22.35 4.43
CA ASP A 661 22.90 21.34 4.62
C ASP A 661 22.47 20.24 5.60
N ASP A 662 21.70 20.57 6.65
CA ASP A 662 21.12 19.59 7.57
C ASP A 662 20.08 18.71 6.86
N VAL A 663 19.21 19.31 6.02
CA VAL A 663 18.23 18.58 5.21
C VAL A 663 18.93 17.60 4.27
N ARG A 664 19.96 18.08 3.58
CA ARG A 664 20.74 17.26 2.65
C ARG A 664 21.46 16.13 3.35
N PHE A 665 22.07 16.39 4.49
CA PHE A 665 22.76 15.38 5.28
C PHE A 665 21.82 14.25 5.74
N ALA A 666 20.64 14.61 6.27
CA ALA A 666 19.65 13.65 6.72
C ALA A 666 19.07 12.85 5.53
N GLY A 667 18.80 13.52 4.41
CA GLY A 667 18.36 12.88 3.17
C GLY A 667 19.38 11.88 2.61
N ASP A 668 20.66 12.26 2.58
CA ASP A 668 21.74 11.36 2.15
C ASP A 668 21.89 10.13 3.05
N ARG A 669 21.66 10.27 4.36
CA ARG A 669 21.63 9.13 5.27
C ARG A 669 20.48 8.20 4.95
N PHE A 670 19.27 8.73 4.76
CA PHE A 670 18.10 7.93 4.41
C PHE A 670 18.29 7.23 3.07
N ARG A 671 18.75 7.93 2.03
CA ARG A 671 19.09 7.35 0.73
C ARG A 671 20.03 6.15 0.87
N ARG A 672 21.20 6.34 1.55
CA ARG A 672 22.24 5.30 1.63
C ARG A 672 21.89 4.12 2.52
N MET A 673 21.09 4.33 3.55
CA MET A 673 20.80 3.29 4.55
C MET A 673 19.50 2.56 4.25
N ILE A 674 18.55 3.21 3.54
CA ILE A 674 17.23 2.67 3.25
C ILE A 674 17.01 2.55 1.73
N LEU A 675 16.87 3.68 1.00
CA LEU A 675 16.39 3.68 -0.38
C LEU A 675 17.29 2.92 -1.36
N SER A 676 18.63 2.98 -1.17
CA SER A 676 19.57 2.34 -2.09
C SER A 676 19.84 0.86 -1.79
N ARG A 677 19.29 0.33 -0.71
CA ARG A 677 19.70 -0.98 -0.19
C ARG A 677 18.87 -2.14 -0.71
N GLY A 678 17.61 -1.91 -1.13
CA GLY A 678 16.72 -3.01 -1.48
C GLY A 678 16.73 -4.12 -0.42
N ALA A 679 16.80 -5.38 -0.84
CA ALA A 679 16.86 -6.53 0.06
C ALA A 679 18.29 -6.99 0.41
N THR A 680 19.29 -6.09 0.40
CA THR A 680 20.71 -6.43 0.64
C THR A 680 21.15 -6.36 2.10
N ILE A 681 20.30 -5.88 2.99
CA ILE A 681 20.63 -5.66 4.41
C ILE A 681 19.48 -6.16 5.29
N ASP A 682 19.81 -6.52 6.53
CA ASP A 682 18.78 -6.70 7.57
C ASP A 682 18.07 -5.38 7.84
N TYR A 683 16.72 -5.41 7.87
CA TYR A 683 15.92 -4.18 7.93
C TYR A 683 15.91 -3.52 9.32
N GLU A 684 16.04 -4.31 10.40
CA GLU A 684 16.21 -3.76 11.76
C GLU A 684 17.57 -3.05 11.87
N ASP A 685 18.63 -3.63 11.29
CA ASP A 685 19.95 -3.02 11.21
C ASP A 685 19.94 -1.76 10.33
N ALA A 686 19.26 -1.79 9.20
CA ALA A 686 19.08 -0.63 8.31
C ALA A 686 18.39 0.54 9.06
N PHE A 687 17.29 0.23 9.72
CA PHE A 687 16.54 1.20 10.51
C PHE A 687 17.39 1.75 11.68
N TRP A 688 18.08 0.87 12.41
CA TRP A 688 18.95 1.28 13.51
C TRP A 688 20.09 2.17 13.02
N MET A 689 20.74 1.86 11.91
CA MET A 689 21.79 2.70 11.33
C MET A 689 21.26 4.07 10.90
N PHE A 690 20.04 4.14 10.39
CA PHE A 690 19.40 5.39 10.01
C PHE A 690 18.91 6.17 11.22
N ARG A 691 18.14 5.57 12.12
CA ARG A 691 17.48 6.23 13.25
C ARG A 691 18.43 6.46 14.45
N GLY A 692 19.43 5.57 14.62
CA GLY A 692 20.35 5.56 15.76
C GLY A 692 19.82 4.84 16.99
N GLN A 693 18.65 4.23 16.90
CA GLN A 693 17.99 3.44 17.94
C GLN A 693 17.05 2.40 17.31
N GLN A 694 16.58 1.46 18.10
CA GLN A 694 15.46 0.59 17.69
C GLN A 694 14.18 1.40 17.58
N ARG A 695 13.25 0.96 16.72
CA ARG A 695 11.96 1.61 16.54
C ARG A 695 11.16 1.67 17.84
N VAL A 696 10.41 2.74 18.01
CA VAL A 696 9.50 2.98 19.13
C VAL A 696 8.13 3.43 18.64
N VAL A 697 7.08 3.14 19.41
CA VAL A 697 5.68 3.39 19.00
C VAL A 697 5.23 4.82 19.32
N GLU A 698 5.85 5.48 20.29
CA GLU A 698 5.43 6.79 20.82
C GLU A 698 5.33 7.89 19.75
N PRO A 699 6.20 8.01 18.73
CA PRO A 699 6.03 8.99 17.67
C PRO A 699 4.72 8.79 16.89
N LEU A 700 4.33 7.55 16.61
CA LEU A 700 3.06 7.24 15.96
C LEU A 700 1.87 7.65 16.82
N LEU A 701 1.87 7.29 18.11
CA LEU A 701 0.79 7.65 19.04
C LEU A 701 0.63 9.18 19.13
N ARG A 702 1.72 9.92 19.20
CA ARG A 702 1.70 11.40 19.19
C ARG A 702 1.14 11.95 17.87
N ARG A 703 1.60 11.44 16.74
CA ARG A 703 1.14 11.87 15.41
C ARG A 703 -0.37 11.66 15.24
N ARG A 704 -0.89 10.55 15.71
CA ARG A 704 -2.33 10.24 15.69
C ARG A 704 -3.12 10.91 16.82
N GLY A 705 -2.49 11.64 17.74
CA GLY A 705 -3.18 12.22 18.89
C GLY A 705 -3.71 11.17 19.90
N LEU A 706 -3.14 9.96 19.90
CA LEU A 706 -3.51 8.85 20.79
C LEU A 706 -2.70 8.86 22.08
N SER A 707 -2.48 10.01 22.69
CA SER A 707 -1.74 10.15 23.94
C SER A 707 -2.62 9.75 25.13
N GLY A 708 -2.76 8.45 25.34
CA GLY A 708 -3.19 7.88 26.61
C GLY A 708 -1.98 7.33 27.34
N SER A 709 -1.91 7.48 28.64
CA SER A 709 -0.82 6.99 29.48
C SER A 709 -0.46 5.54 29.14
N VAL A 710 0.71 5.38 28.52
CA VAL A 710 1.39 4.07 28.52
C VAL A 710 1.77 3.81 29.97
N HIS A 711 1.01 2.96 30.66
CA HIS A 711 1.31 2.44 31.99
C HIS A 711 2.02 1.13 31.92
#